data_064b83da70d6b663036921d900e00e4b
#
_entry.id   064b83da70d6b663036921d900e00e4b
#
_cell.length_a   1.000
_cell.length_b   1.000
_cell.length_c   1.000
_cell.angle_alpha   90.00
_cell.angle_beta   90.00
_cell.angle_gamma   90.00
#
_symmetry.space_group_name_H-M   'P 1'
#
loop_
_entity.id
_entity.type
_entity.pdbx_description
1 polymer ?
#
loop_
_entity_poly.entity_id
_entity_poly.type
_entity_poly.pdbx_seq_one_letter_code
_entity_poly.pdbx_strand_id
1 'polypeptide(L)'
;LKEPNKAMQLLQIFEQSAKLGQNRIPLQFSYLCLLQQEQDGSYTIALELAAGTKKLHIVTQPYRFLDAVLHQKPYALSRSFHYEPELYSIDSSSLRICQLLWQQLQYFNEHGAAKMKLIPLQGSLWQRIEPLLLQEQRVQLQYYLDSLPLDEQLQTFNALQFSSDKLPITLSIVHADPYYCLNGENLEQLLLLPNYELACLHGKLYRLTWEQSNQLLQLSNLLKEEAGQLLLEHDALSQFLDQALPQLQKVVSIHIADDIAQKMTTTPLQAAIYLDRIRDRLFIGVEFHYGSLSIQPFQSPSASSHHDFIILREREKEEAILKLLFELPGLQTEGGIIVEGDDDEYTFFRMILPQLKLLAHIHATTAVKLRYVTEQVYPQLKLTWEEKSNWLKYSFSMKGISDQELKQLLAALVQKQKYYRLSQGTLLSLENPQYEALLRMMKELGLTHPGVYDERIPLQRAIPAMLAMDHTESIMLSRSLRQFLNSIRNPDQLNVPLPACITAQPRDYQLDGYQWMSNLAQYQLGGILADEMGLGKTLQAIMFMASQYEQSNSVVNKQLVITPASLLYNWEHELQQFAPELQATVLEASQFGSKKLNEACEQAHIWIVSYQTLRMKLDFFTSHSFHTIICDEAQAFKNDYTKTAAALRKLRTIHRYALTGTPIENRLEELLSILSFVNPELFADKQKWLDLPRTKLKQAVAPFMLRRTKKEVLQELPPKVESTYSSPLTMEQKKLYLAYLAKLQEDSLKHLDPKKRGQRRIKILAGITRLRQICCHPALFIEGYDGDSAKLQQLLQLVEEGCAIGKRILIFSQFTSMLRIISTELEVRGYRHFYLDGSTPPKERIQYVDAFNQGERELFLLSLKAGGTGLNLTGADTVILYDLWWNPAVEQQAGDRVHRIGQQQPVHIIRLVAEGTLEDKMIQLQERKQQLISDILEQETLSSSTLSEDDLLMLLQHQSLAED
;
A
#
# COMPACT_ATOMS: atom_id res chain seq x y z
N LEU A 1 36.45 -11.77 -52.10
CA LEU A 1 35.15 -12.36 -51.76
C LEU A 1 34.66 -11.70 -50.50
N LYS A 2 33.75 -10.77 -50.66
CA LYS A 2 33.09 -10.07 -49.51
C LYS A 2 32.13 -11.05 -48.83
N GLU A 3 32.30 -11.23 -47.52
CA GLU A 3 31.36 -11.97 -46.71
C GLU A 3 29.97 -11.28 -46.74
N PRO A 4 28.88 -12.06 -46.80
CA PRO A 4 27.53 -11.50 -46.83
C PRO A 4 27.22 -10.83 -45.49
N ASN A 5 26.78 -9.61 -45.63
CA ASN A 5 26.40 -8.68 -44.54
C ASN A 5 25.46 -9.40 -43.53
N LYS A 6 25.86 -9.54 -42.28
CA LYS A 6 25.12 -10.18 -41.18
C LYS A 6 23.72 -9.56 -41.00
N ALA A 7 23.54 -8.31 -41.37
CA ALA A 7 22.24 -7.65 -41.36
C ALA A 7 21.26 -8.24 -42.40
N MET A 8 21.76 -8.68 -43.56
CA MET A 8 20.95 -9.39 -44.54
C MET A 8 20.57 -10.81 -44.11
N GLN A 9 21.44 -11.46 -43.37
CA GLN A 9 21.12 -12.76 -42.76
C GLN A 9 20.06 -12.60 -41.65
N LEU A 10 20.13 -11.55 -40.84
CA LEU A 10 19.16 -11.24 -39.85
C LEU A 10 17.78 -10.91 -40.46
N LEU A 11 17.75 -10.09 -41.52
CA LEU A 11 16.55 -9.81 -42.31
C LEU A 11 15.95 -11.05 -42.94
N GLN A 12 16.79 -11.97 -43.45
CA GLN A 12 16.32 -13.25 -44.01
C GLN A 12 15.71 -14.16 -42.91
N ILE A 13 16.28 -14.18 -41.70
CA ILE A 13 15.70 -14.92 -40.55
C ILE A 13 14.35 -14.35 -40.17
N PHE A 14 14.21 -13.03 -40.11
CA PHE A 14 12.92 -12.38 -39.80
C PHE A 14 11.90 -12.50 -40.95
N GLU A 15 12.33 -12.42 -42.19
CA GLU A 15 11.47 -12.67 -43.34
C GLU A 15 11.03 -14.13 -43.45
N GLN A 16 11.89 -15.09 -43.09
CA GLN A 16 11.50 -16.51 -42.99
C GLN A 16 10.53 -16.74 -41.83
N SER A 17 10.74 -16.14 -40.68
CA SER A 17 9.77 -16.18 -39.56
C SER A 17 8.43 -15.54 -39.89
N ALA A 18 8.42 -14.42 -40.61
CA ALA A 18 7.19 -13.76 -41.07
C ALA A 18 6.45 -14.57 -42.14
N LYS A 19 7.14 -15.25 -43.05
CA LYS A 19 6.55 -16.13 -44.07
C LYS A 19 6.03 -17.45 -43.49
N LEU A 20 6.62 -17.99 -42.44
CA LEU A 20 6.14 -19.17 -41.70
C LEU A 20 4.85 -18.88 -40.90
N GLY A 21 4.63 -17.63 -40.45
CA GLY A 21 3.44 -17.26 -39.71
C GLY A 21 2.17 -17.02 -40.55
N GLN A 22 2.27 -16.78 -41.86
CA GLN A 22 1.13 -16.37 -42.71
C GLN A 22 0.45 -17.49 -43.50
N ASN A 23 0.92 -18.75 -43.52
CA ASN A 23 0.37 -19.81 -44.35
C ASN A 23 0.09 -21.15 -43.63
N ARG A 24 -0.07 -21.16 -42.32
CA ARG A 24 -0.48 -22.39 -41.62
C ARG A 24 -1.95 -22.66 -41.83
N ILE A 25 -2.29 -23.88 -42.22
CA ILE A 25 -3.66 -24.33 -42.42
C ILE A 25 -4.31 -24.56 -41.03
N PRO A 26 -5.50 -23.98 -40.71
CA PRO A 26 -6.14 -24.21 -39.41
C PRO A 26 -6.54 -25.69 -39.25
N LEU A 27 -6.04 -26.34 -38.22
CA LEU A 27 -6.48 -27.67 -37.81
C LEU A 27 -7.81 -27.59 -37.11
N GLN A 28 -8.82 -28.28 -37.64
CA GLN A 28 -10.18 -28.29 -37.06
C GLN A 28 -10.34 -29.50 -36.16
N PHE A 29 -11.00 -29.29 -35.04
CA PHE A 29 -11.38 -30.32 -34.10
C PHE A 29 -12.91 -30.54 -34.10
N SER A 30 -13.32 -31.78 -33.76
CA SER A 30 -14.69 -32.09 -33.44
C SER A 30 -14.72 -32.94 -32.19
N TYR A 31 -15.66 -32.64 -31.35
CA TYR A 31 -15.83 -33.21 -30.02
C TYR A 31 -17.18 -33.89 -29.95
N LEU A 32 -17.22 -35.21 -29.70
CA LEU A 32 -18.42 -35.95 -29.50
C LEU A 32 -18.52 -36.35 -28.01
N CYS A 33 -19.46 -35.75 -27.29
CA CYS A 33 -19.75 -36.09 -25.90
C CYS A 33 -20.72 -37.27 -25.87
N LEU A 34 -20.28 -38.37 -25.33
CA LEU A 34 -21.08 -39.62 -25.20
C LEU A 34 -21.52 -39.80 -23.76
N LEU A 35 -22.82 -39.91 -23.51
CA LEU A 35 -23.34 -40.28 -22.20
C LEU A 35 -23.37 -41.80 -22.09
N GLN A 36 -22.71 -42.35 -21.07
CA GLN A 36 -22.63 -43.81 -20.81
C GLN A 36 -23.31 -44.11 -19.48
N GLN A 37 -24.19 -45.12 -19.46
CA GLN A 37 -24.89 -45.52 -18.26
C GLN A 37 -23.97 -46.34 -17.34
N GLU A 38 -24.02 -46.06 -16.05
CA GLU A 38 -23.37 -46.79 -14.98
C GLU A 38 -24.32 -47.80 -14.34
N GLN A 39 -23.76 -48.67 -13.49
CA GLN A 39 -24.55 -49.74 -12.85
C GLN A 39 -25.61 -49.23 -11.88
N ASP A 40 -25.42 -48.04 -11.29
CA ASP A 40 -26.40 -47.39 -10.40
C ASP A 40 -27.50 -46.61 -11.10
N GLY A 41 -27.54 -46.67 -12.44
CA GLY A 41 -28.48 -45.91 -13.25
C GLY A 41 -28.10 -44.47 -13.54
N SER A 42 -27.00 -43.97 -13.01
CA SER A 42 -26.44 -42.67 -13.35
C SER A 42 -25.74 -42.70 -14.70
N TYR A 43 -25.39 -41.49 -15.22
CA TYR A 43 -24.67 -41.38 -16.50
C TYR A 43 -23.35 -40.64 -16.28
N THR A 44 -22.33 -41.05 -17.04
CA THR A 44 -21.01 -40.43 -17.15
C THR A 44 -20.79 -39.90 -18.54
N ILE A 45 -19.88 -38.90 -18.67
CA ILE A 45 -19.53 -38.26 -19.94
C ILE A 45 -18.17 -38.78 -20.41
N ALA A 46 -18.15 -39.33 -21.63
CA ALA A 46 -16.91 -39.70 -22.32
C ALA A 46 -16.81 -38.90 -23.62
N LEU A 47 -15.58 -38.47 -23.95
CA LEU A 47 -15.32 -37.66 -25.14
C LEU A 47 -14.62 -38.46 -26.24
N GLU A 48 -15.14 -38.43 -27.44
CA GLU A 48 -14.45 -38.87 -28.64
C GLU A 48 -13.95 -37.64 -29.40
N LEU A 49 -12.67 -37.65 -29.76
CA LEU A 49 -11.98 -36.56 -30.44
C LEU A 49 -11.77 -36.91 -31.92
N ALA A 50 -12.05 -35.99 -32.83
CA ALA A 50 -11.68 -36.08 -34.22
C ALA A 50 -10.90 -34.80 -34.65
N ALA A 51 -9.91 -34.92 -35.52
CA ALA A 51 -9.12 -33.81 -36.00
C ALA A 51 -8.83 -33.93 -37.51
N GLY A 52 -8.67 -32.81 -38.19
CA GLY A 52 -8.38 -32.75 -39.61
C GLY A 52 -8.54 -31.37 -40.22
N THR A 53 -8.56 -31.29 -41.56
CA THR A 53 -8.79 -30.02 -42.27
C THR A 53 -10.14 -30.03 -43.02
N LYS A 54 -10.17 -30.62 -44.23
CA LYS A 54 -11.43 -30.78 -45.02
C LYS A 54 -12.24 -32.01 -44.57
N LYS A 55 -11.55 -33.04 -44.13
CA LYS A 55 -12.15 -34.29 -43.60
C LYS A 55 -11.58 -34.51 -42.20
N LEU A 56 -12.48 -34.76 -41.23
CA LEU A 56 -12.09 -35.10 -39.87
C LEU A 56 -11.85 -36.59 -39.72
N HIS A 57 -10.79 -36.94 -39.01
CA HIS A 57 -10.41 -38.31 -38.69
C HIS A 57 -10.50 -38.53 -37.20
N ILE A 58 -11.17 -39.61 -36.78
CA ILE A 58 -11.30 -39.99 -35.37
C ILE A 58 -9.93 -40.31 -34.83
N VAL A 59 -9.62 -39.77 -33.69
CA VAL A 59 -8.34 -39.98 -32.97
C VAL A 59 -8.44 -41.30 -32.19
N THR A 60 -7.82 -42.33 -32.73
CA THR A 60 -7.89 -43.69 -32.11
C THR A 60 -6.93 -43.87 -30.92
N GLN A 61 -5.92 -43.01 -30.79
CA GLN A 61 -4.98 -42.98 -29.67
C GLN A 61 -4.84 -41.54 -29.15
N PRO A 62 -5.82 -41.07 -28.40
CA PRO A 62 -5.88 -39.65 -27.94
C PRO A 62 -4.62 -39.21 -27.18
N TYR A 63 -4.10 -40.04 -26.27
CA TYR A 63 -2.91 -39.67 -25.50
C TYR A 63 -1.72 -39.32 -26.38
N ARG A 64 -1.42 -40.20 -27.36
CA ARG A 64 -0.25 -39.98 -28.28
C ARG A 64 -0.46 -38.80 -29.20
N PHE A 65 -1.66 -38.63 -29.69
CA PHE A 65 -1.98 -37.50 -30.56
C PHE A 65 -1.89 -36.17 -29.82
N LEU A 66 -2.46 -36.09 -28.63
CA LEU A 66 -2.41 -34.88 -27.81
C LEU A 66 -0.99 -34.56 -27.33
N ASP A 67 -0.18 -35.59 -27.00
CA ASP A 67 1.25 -35.42 -26.71
C ASP A 67 1.98 -34.81 -27.91
N ALA A 68 1.70 -35.32 -29.11
CA ALA A 68 2.33 -34.80 -30.34
C ALA A 68 1.90 -33.35 -30.62
N VAL A 69 0.62 -33.01 -30.40
CA VAL A 69 0.10 -31.65 -30.56
C VAL A 69 0.78 -30.69 -29.59
N LEU A 70 0.85 -31.03 -28.31
CA LEU A 70 1.40 -30.15 -27.26
C LEU A 70 2.92 -29.98 -27.34
N HIS A 71 3.63 -31.04 -27.71
CA HIS A 71 5.10 -31.03 -27.83
C HIS A 71 5.59 -30.78 -29.26
N GLN A 72 4.69 -30.34 -30.15
CA GLN A 72 5.00 -29.99 -31.54
C GLN A 72 5.75 -31.14 -32.28
N LYS A 73 5.28 -32.37 -32.16
CA LYS A 73 5.84 -33.55 -32.81
C LYS A 73 4.94 -33.96 -33.98
N PRO A 74 5.50 -34.47 -35.08
CA PRO A 74 4.67 -35.03 -36.16
C PRO A 74 3.95 -36.31 -35.70
N TYR A 75 2.71 -36.50 -36.17
CA TYR A 75 1.89 -37.64 -35.82
C TYR A 75 0.99 -38.10 -36.98
N ALA A 76 1.06 -39.41 -37.32
CA ALA A 76 0.18 -40.00 -38.32
C ALA A 76 -1.17 -40.33 -37.72
N LEU A 77 -2.19 -39.49 -37.97
CA LEU A 77 -3.54 -39.69 -37.46
C LEU A 77 -4.31 -40.78 -38.25
N SER A 78 -4.10 -40.82 -39.57
CA SER A 78 -4.64 -41.84 -40.45
C SER A 78 -3.74 -42.09 -41.63
N ARG A 79 -4.05 -43.10 -42.48
CA ARG A 79 -3.25 -43.33 -43.72
C ARG A 79 -3.26 -42.17 -44.68
N SER A 80 -4.24 -41.26 -44.58
CA SER A 80 -4.44 -40.11 -45.46
C SER A 80 -4.22 -38.77 -44.78
N PHE A 81 -3.95 -38.72 -43.48
CA PHE A 81 -3.75 -37.47 -42.75
C PHE A 81 -2.62 -37.60 -41.71
N HIS A 82 -1.61 -36.74 -41.88
CA HIS A 82 -0.47 -36.60 -40.96
C HIS A 82 -0.45 -35.20 -40.36
N TYR A 83 -0.39 -35.12 -39.05
CA TYR A 83 -0.20 -33.87 -38.34
C TYR A 83 1.29 -33.47 -38.37
N GLU A 84 1.58 -32.31 -38.93
CA GLU A 84 2.90 -31.69 -38.97
C GLU A 84 2.81 -30.30 -38.35
N PRO A 85 3.53 -30.02 -37.27
CA PRO A 85 3.41 -28.77 -36.52
C PRO A 85 3.72 -27.50 -37.35
N GLU A 86 4.57 -27.65 -38.35
CA GLU A 86 4.98 -26.58 -39.26
C GLU A 86 3.88 -26.18 -40.24
N LEU A 87 3.00 -27.13 -40.62
CA LEU A 87 1.97 -26.95 -41.63
C LEU A 87 0.63 -26.51 -41.03
N TYR A 88 0.36 -26.82 -39.76
CA TYR A 88 -0.97 -26.59 -39.14
C TYR A 88 -0.90 -25.60 -38.00
N SER A 89 -1.95 -24.79 -37.88
CA SER A 89 -2.19 -23.90 -36.74
C SER A 89 -3.38 -24.39 -35.93
N ILE A 90 -3.32 -24.26 -34.62
CA ILE A 90 -4.40 -24.62 -33.70
C ILE A 90 -4.81 -23.35 -32.98
N ASP A 91 -6.11 -23.11 -32.89
CA ASP A 91 -6.64 -21.98 -32.15
C ASP A 91 -6.45 -22.14 -30.63
N SER A 92 -6.55 -21.05 -29.89
CA SER A 92 -6.24 -21.02 -28.46
C SER A 92 -7.24 -21.82 -27.61
N SER A 93 -8.52 -21.90 -28.02
CA SER A 93 -9.53 -22.65 -27.27
C SER A 93 -9.34 -24.15 -27.44
N SER A 94 -9.20 -24.63 -28.68
CA SER A 94 -8.90 -26.03 -28.99
C SER A 94 -7.56 -26.49 -28.37
N LEU A 95 -6.53 -25.64 -28.36
CA LEU A 95 -5.26 -25.96 -27.70
C LEU A 95 -5.43 -26.12 -26.19
N ARG A 96 -6.26 -25.26 -25.58
CA ARG A 96 -6.55 -25.35 -24.15
C ARG A 96 -7.32 -26.61 -23.79
N ILE A 97 -8.29 -26.99 -24.61
CA ILE A 97 -9.00 -28.27 -24.47
C ILE A 97 -8.02 -29.45 -24.57
N CYS A 98 -7.14 -29.42 -25.56
CA CYS A 98 -6.09 -30.45 -25.73
C CYS A 98 -5.19 -30.57 -24.49
N GLN A 99 -4.79 -29.46 -23.90
CA GLN A 99 -3.99 -29.45 -22.66
C GLN A 99 -4.71 -30.11 -21.50
N LEU A 100 -5.98 -29.77 -21.30
CA LEU A 100 -6.80 -30.30 -20.21
C LEU A 100 -7.03 -31.82 -20.37
N LEU A 101 -7.36 -32.26 -21.60
CA LEU A 101 -7.55 -33.68 -21.90
C LEU A 101 -6.25 -34.49 -21.76
N TRP A 102 -5.13 -33.91 -22.18
CA TRP A 102 -3.84 -34.58 -22.04
C TRP A 102 -3.43 -34.77 -20.59
N GLN A 103 -3.65 -33.76 -19.74
CA GLN A 103 -3.38 -33.86 -18.29
C GLN A 103 -4.16 -35.01 -17.65
N GLN A 104 -5.42 -35.19 -18.02
CA GLN A 104 -6.22 -36.30 -17.51
C GLN A 104 -5.73 -37.65 -18.06
N LEU A 105 -5.43 -37.72 -19.35
CA LEU A 105 -4.94 -38.97 -19.95
C LEU A 105 -3.55 -39.36 -19.43
N GLN A 106 -2.72 -38.41 -19.02
CA GLN A 106 -1.46 -38.68 -18.36
C GLN A 106 -1.69 -39.45 -17.06
N TYR A 107 -2.63 -39.02 -16.26
CA TYR A 107 -3.02 -39.70 -15.02
C TYR A 107 -3.51 -41.14 -15.29
N PHE A 108 -4.35 -41.34 -16.29
CA PHE A 108 -4.82 -42.67 -16.67
C PHE A 108 -3.72 -43.58 -17.28
N ASN A 109 -2.79 -43.03 -18.02
CA ASN A 109 -1.66 -43.74 -18.62
C ASN A 109 -0.71 -44.30 -17.56
N GLU A 110 -0.47 -43.55 -16.49
CA GLU A 110 0.32 -44.02 -15.34
C GLU A 110 -0.34 -45.22 -14.62
N HIS A 111 -1.67 -45.39 -14.76
CA HIS A 111 -2.45 -46.47 -14.19
C HIS A 111 -2.85 -47.56 -15.19
N GLY A 112 -2.18 -47.66 -16.37
CA GLY A 112 -2.30 -48.78 -17.29
C GLY A 112 -3.35 -48.67 -18.40
N ALA A 113 -3.99 -47.53 -18.60
CA ALA A 113 -5.09 -47.34 -19.55
C ALA A 113 -4.66 -46.76 -20.93
N ALA A 114 -3.50 -47.12 -21.43
CA ALA A 114 -2.85 -46.50 -22.61
C ALA A 114 -3.57 -46.64 -23.95
N LYS A 115 -4.65 -47.41 -24.08
CA LYS A 115 -5.33 -47.72 -25.35
C LYS A 115 -6.81 -47.29 -25.41
N MET A 116 -7.22 -46.30 -24.64
CA MET A 116 -8.60 -45.80 -24.69
C MET A 116 -8.87 -44.94 -25.95
N LYS A 117 -9.92 -45.26 -26.71
CA LYS A 117 -10.44 -44.43 -27.79
C LYS A 117 -11.30 -43.28 -27.27
N LEU A 118 -12.06 -43.57 -26.24
CA LEU A 118 -12.95 -42.61 -25.54
C LEU A 118 -12.22 -42.08 -24.29
N ILE A 119 -12.31 -40.80 -24.07
CA ILE A 119 -11.72 -40.10 -22.92
C ILE A 119 -12.80 -39.90 -21.86
N PRO A 120 -12.79 -40.63 -20.75
CA PRO A 120 -13.77 -40.39 -19.68
C PRO A 120 -13.48 -39.04 -19.03
N LEU A 121 -14.48 -38.20 -18.91
CA LEU A 121 -14.34 -36.88 -18.27
C LEU A 121 -14.76 -36.97 -16.82
N GLN A 122 -13.92 -36.64 -15.88
CA GLN A 122 -14.29 -36.49 -14.48
C GLN A 122 -15.07 -35.18 -14.26
N GLY A 123 -15.96 -35.13 -13.26
CA GLY A 123 -16.80 -33.96 -13.00
C GLY A 123 -16.01 -32.66 -12.80
N SER A 124 -14.86 -32.71 -12.11
CA SER A 124 -13.96 -31.56 -11.93
C SER A 124 -13.29 -31.10 -13.23
N LEU A 125 -13.04 -32.02 -14.16
CA LEU A 125 -12.52 -31.69 -15.48
C LEU A 125 -13.63 -31.14 -16.38
N TRP A 126 -14.83 -31.72 -16.30
CA TRP A 126 -15.98 -31.24 -17.03
C TRP A 126 -16.23 -29.73 -16.78
N GLN A 127 -16.29 -29.33 -15.54
CA GLN A 127 -16.47 -27.91 -15.17
C GLN A 127 -15.45 -26.95 -15.83
N ARG A 128 -14.26 -27.44 -16.15
CA ARG A 128 -13.19 -26.66 -16.80
C ARG A 128 -13.27 -26.70 -18.31
N ILE A 129 -13.74 -27.80 -18.88
CA ILE A 129 -13.80 -28.03 -20.34
C ILE A 129 -15.13 -27.53 -20.93
N GLU A 130 -16.24 -27.65 -20.21
CA GLU A 130 -17.59 -27.24 -20.66
C GLU A 130 -17.60 -25.81 -21.26
N PRO A 131 -17.09 -24.77 -20.57
CA PRO A 131 -17.11 -23.41 -21.11
C PRO A 131 -16.34 -23.24 -22.42
N LEU A 132 -15.33 -24.08 -22.63
CA LEU A 132 -14.53 -24.10 -23.86
C LEU A 132 -15.26 -24.85 -24.99
N LEU A 133 -15.89 -25.97 -24.66
CA LEU A 133 -16.72 -26.73 -25.65
C LEU A 133 -17.88 -25.90 -26.15
N LEU A 134 -18.50 -25.08 -25.34
CA LEU A 134 -19.59 -24.18 -25.76
C LEU A 134 -19.11 -23.11 -26.76
N GLN A 135 -17.84 -22.79 -26.84
CA GLN A 135 -17.28 -21.86 -27.83
C GLN A 135 -16.91 -22.55 -29.14
N GLU A 136 -16.81 -23.87 -29.16
CA GLU A 136 -16.46 -24.66 -30.33
C GLU A 136 -17.63 -24.89 -31.27
N GLN A 137 -17.40 -24.78 -32.58
CA GLN A 137 -18.44 -24.90 -33.59
C GLN A 137 -18.91 -26.37 -33.87
N ARG A 138 -18.09 -27.35 -33.49
CA ARG A 138 -18.30 -28.77 -33.83
C ARG A 138 -18.28 -29.64 -32.59
N VAL A 139 -19.33 -29.46 -31.77
CA VAL A 139 -19.54 -30.27 -30.59
C VAL A 139 -20.86 -30.99 -30.76
N GLN A 140 -20.87 -32.29 -30.51
CA GLN A 140 -22.06 -33.14 -30.58
C GLN A 140 -22.28 -33.81 -29.25
N LEU A 141 -23.57 -34.03 -28.89
CA LEU A 141 -23.98 -34.82 -27.73
C LEU A 141 -24.66 -36.09 -28.25
N GLN A 142 -24.26 -37.25 -27.74
CA GLN A 142 -24.85 -38.53 -28.13
C GLN A 142 -25.11 -39.40 -26.92
N TYR A 143 -26.21 -40.06 -26.91
CA TYR A 143 -26.56 -41.02 -25.86
C TYR A 143 -27.50 -42.11 -26.37
N TYR A 144 -27.64 -43.20 -25.62
CA TYR A 144 -28.47 -44.35 -25.91
C TYR A 144 -29.68 -44.39 -24.98
N LEU A 145 -30.87 -44.62 -25.51
CA LEU A 145 -32.12 -44.74 -24.73
C LEU A 145 -32.77 -46.08 -25.04
N ASP A 146 -32.72 -47.00 -24.11
CA ASP A 146 -33.33 -48.34 -24.26
C ASP A 146 -34.86 -48.30 -24.31
N SER A 147 -35.47 -47.23 -23.82
CA SER A 147 -36.94 -47.04 -23.83
C SER A 147 -37.53 -46.70 -25.20
N LEU A 148 -36.68 -46.43 -26.21
CA LEU A 148 -37.13 -46.11 -27.57
C LEU A 148 -37.05 -47.29 -28.52
N PRO A 149 -37.79 -47.28 -29.68
CA PRO A 149 -37.66 -48.27 -30.74
C PRO A 149 -36.24 -48.41 -31.24
N LEU A 150 -35.82 -49.59 -31.67
CA LEU A 150 -34.44 -49.94 -32.05
C LEU A 150 -33.79 -48.93 -33.03
N ASP A 151 -34.60 -48.35 -33.95
CA ASP A 151 -34.14 -47.38 -34.96
C ASP A 151 -33.89 -45.98 -34.39
N GLU A 152 -34.47 -45.68 -33.21
CA GLU A 152 -34.44 -44.39 -32.55
C GLU A 152 -33.62 -44.39 -31.22
N GLN A 153 -33.07 -45.49 -30.85
CA GLN A 153 -32.31 -45.62 -29.57
C GLN A 153 -31.09 -44.72 -29.49
N LEU A 154 -30.43 -44.47 -30.62
CA LEU A 154 -29.24 -43.60 -30.63
C LEU A 154 -29.63 -42.17 -30.94
N GLN A 155 -29.62 -41.33 -29.93
CA GLN A 155 -29.94 -39.90 -30.06
C GLN A 155 -28.64 -39.10 -30.25
N THR A 156 -28.62 -38.23 -31.29
CA THR A 156 -27.44 -37.37 -31.61
C THR A 156 -27.89 -35.95 -31.82
N PHE A 157 -27.25 -35.00 -31.09
CA PHE A 157 -27.51 -33.58 -31.13
C PHE A 157 -26.23 -32.83 -31.56
N ASN A 158 -26.39 -31.83 -32.41
CA ASN A 158 -25.26 -31.11 -33.04
C ASN A 158 -24.69 -29.97 -32.19
N ALA A 159 -25.13 -29.78 -30.96
CA ALA A 159 -24.60 -28.81 -30.02
C ALA A 159 -24.93 -29.18 -28.57
N LEU A 160 -24.15 -28.72 -27.64
CA LEU A 160 -24.50 -28.72 -26.22
C LEU A 160 -25.44 -27.54 -25.95
N GLN A 161 -26.66 -27.85 -25.49
CA GLN A 161 -27.68 -26.84 -25.15
C GLN A 161 -27.98 -26.90 -23.67
N PHE A 162 -27.82 -25.79 -22.98
CA PHE A 162 -28.19 -25.66 -21.56
C PHE A 162 -29.47 -24.88 -21.42
N SER A 163 -30.32 -25.32 -20.49
CA SER A 163 -31.55 -24.62 -20.08
C SER A 163 -31.43 -24.21 -18.61
N SER A 164 -31.92 -23.01 -18.32
CA SER A 164 -32.11 -22.49 -16.95
C SER A 164 -33.49 -22.75 -16.39
N ASP A 165 -34.38 -23.31 -17.20
CA ASP A 165 -35.73 -23.62 -16.81
C ASP A 165 -35.77 -24.86 -15.92
N LYS A 166 -36.94 -25.10 -15.25
CA LYS A 166 -37.17 -26.35 -14.53
C LYS A 166 -37.16 -27.52 -15.50
N LEU A 167 -36.83 -28.69 -14.99
CA LEU A 167 -36.95 -29.92 -15.79
C LEU A 167 -38.40 -30.09 -16.28
N PRO A 168 -38.62 -30.34 -17.57
CA PRO A 168 -39.97 -30.56 -18.13
C PRO A 168 -40.45 -31.97 -17.78
N ILE A 169 -40.50 -32.26 -16.49
CA ILE A 169 -40.99 -33.50 -15.90
C ILE A 169 -42.18 -33.11 -15.01
N THR A 170 -43.26 -33.87 -15.12
CA THR A 170 -44.43 -33.67 -14.28
C THR A 170 -44.60 -34.90 -13.38
N LEU A 171 -44.58 -34.67 -12.09
CA LEU A 171 -45.00 -35.66 -11.08
C LEU A 171 -46.46 -35.39 -10.78
N SER A 172 -47.30 -36.41 -10.76
CA SER A 172 -48.73 -36.28 -10.40
C SER A 172 -49.03 -37.10 -9.17
N ILE A 173 -49.77 -36.53 -8.22
CA ILE A 173 -50.27 -37.19 -7.04
C ILE A 173 -51.77 -37.32 -7.19
N VAL A 174 -52.32 -38.59 -7.28
CA VAL A 174 -53.73 -38.90 -7.46
C VAL A 174 -54.21 -39.85 -6.37
N HIS A 175 -55.51 -39.79 -6.09
CA HIS A 175 -56.14 -40.70 -5.14
C HIS A 175 -56.34 -42.11 -5.76
N ALA A 176 -55.92 -43.16 -5.10
CA ALA A 176 -56.09 -44.58 -5.49
C ALA A 176 -56.48 -45.38 -4.25
N ASP A 177 -57.80 -45.29 -3.94
CA ASP A 177 -58.44 -45.80 -2.72
C ASP A 177 -58.01 -47.25 -2.36
N PRO A 178 -57.45 -47.51 -1.19
CA PRO A 178 -57.27 -46.66 0.00
C PRO A 178 -55.90 -45.87 0.05
N TYR A 179 -55.13 -45.86 -1.03
CA TYR A 179 -53.80 -45.30 -1.13
C TYR A 179 -53.80 -44.03 -1.95
N TYR A 180 -52.70 -43.36 -1.98
CA TYR A 180 -52.34 -42.25 -2.91
C TYR A 180 -51.24 -42.73 -3.84
N CYS A 181 -51.34 -42.36 -5.11
CA CYS A 181 -50.39 -42.80 -6.14
C CYS A 181 -49.57 -41.63 -6.62
N LEU A 182 -48.25 -41.73 -6.54
CA LEU A 182 -47.30 -40.81 -7.15
C LEU A 182 -46.88 -41.38 -8.50
N ASN A 183 -47.18 -40.65 -9.58
CA ASN A 183 -46.82 -41.03 -10.96
C ASN A 183 -45.81 -40.05 -11.51
N GLY A 184 -44.87 -40.53 -12.34
CA GLY A 184 -43.86 -39.68 -12.97
C GLY A 184 -43.92 -39.80 -14.50
N GLU A 185 -44.31 -38.73 -15.19
CA GLU A 185 -44.29 -38.66 -16.65
C GLU A 185 -42.87 -38.22 -17.13
N ASN A 186 -42.38 -38.87 -18.21
CA ASN A 186 -41.10 -38.64 -18.88
C ASN A 186 -39.82 -38.96 -18.03
N LEU A 187 -39.96 -39.59 -16.88
CA LEU A 187 -38.83 -40.00 -16.04
C LEU A 187 -37.95 -41.07 -16.69
N GLU A 188 -38.52 -41.89 -17.58
CA GLU A 188 -37.76 -42.92 -18.29
C GLU A 188 -36.76 -42.36 -19.29
N GLN A 189 -36.98 -41.15 -19.80
CA GLN A 189 -36.10 -40.45 -20.74
C GLN A 189 -35.10 -39.52 -20.07
N LEU A 190 -35.20 -39.38 -18.74
CA LEU A 190 -34.31 -38.56 -17.96
C LEU A 190 -32.99 -39.24 -17.70
N LEU A 191 -31.89 -38.65 -18.16
CA LEU A 191 -30.53 -39.09 -17.90
C LEU A 191 -29.93 -38.22 -16.80
N LEU A 192 -29.62 -38.79 -15.67
CA LEU A 192 -29.10 -38.12 -14.50
C LEU A 192 -27.57 -38.27 -14.42
N LEU A 193 -26.87 -37.17 -14.23
CA LEU A 193 -25.43 -37.09 -14.17
C LEU A 193 -24.98 -36.44 -12.85
N PRO A 194 -25.15 -37.10 -11.69
CA PRO A 194 -24.88 -36.50 -10.37
C PRO A 194 -23.42 -35.94 -10.24
N ASN A 195 -22.44 -36.70 -10.75
CA ASN A 195 -21.03 -36.32 -10.70
C ASN A 195 -20.67 -35.08 -11.51
N TYR A 196 -21.59 -34.60 -12.36
CA TYR A 196 -21.43 -33.40 -13.19
C TYR A 196 -22.42 -32.28 -12.80
N GLU A 197 -23.27 -32.54 -11.83
CA GLU A 197 -24.37 -31.63 -11.41
C GLU A 197 -25.32 -31.29 -12.57
N LEU A 198 -25.63 -32.31 -13.38
CA LEU A 198 -26.43 -32.19 -14.59
C LEU A 198 -27.53 -33.23 -14.69
N ALA A 199 -28.57 -32.87 -15.46
CA ALA A 199 -29.51 -33.83 -16.04
C ALA A 199 -29.62 -33.56 -17.55
N CYS A 200 -29.87 -34.61 -18.33
CA CYS A 200 -30.13 -34.47 -19.75
C CYS A 200 -31.51 -35.01 -20.07
N LEU A 201 -32.32 -34.22 -20.80
CA LEU A 201 -33.63 -34.62 -21.32
C LEU A 201 -33.82 -34.03 -22.72
N HIS A 202 -34.13 -34.87 -23.69
CA HIS A 202 -34.32 -34.51 -25.11
C HIS A 202 -33.13 -33.69 -25.69
N GLY A 203 -31.88 -34.04 -25.31
CA GLY A 203 -30.68 -33.38 -25.77
C GLY A 203 -30.35 -32.03 -25.13
N LYS A 204 -31.18 -31.55 -24.21
CA LYS A 204 -30.91 -30.35 -23.40
C LYS A 204 -30.34 -30.75 -22.05
N LEU A 205 -29.33 -30.01 -21.63
CA LEU A 205 -28.68 -30.15 -20.31
C LEU A 205 -29.29 -29.16 -19.33
N TYR A 206 -29.63 -29.65 -18.14
CA TYR A 206 -30.21 -28.88 -17.03
C TYR A 206 -29.22 -28.92 -15.86
N ARG A 207 -28.95 -27.75 -15.23
CA ARG A 207 -28.08 -27.67 -14.06
C ARG A 207 -28.86 -28.02 -12.80
N LEU A 208 -28.32 -28.95 -12.03
CA LEU A 208 -28.87 -29.40 -10.75
C LEU A 208 -27.76 -29.34 -9.71
N THR A 209 -28.12 -29.22 -8.42
CA THR A 209 -27.14 -29.51 -7.37
C THR A 209 -26.89 -31.01 -7.28
N TRP A 210 -25.75 -31.38 -6.68
CA TRP A 210 -25.43 -32.79 -6.45
C TRP A 210 -26.55 -33.50 -5.67
N GLU A 211 -27.09 -32.84 -4.61
CA GLU A 211 -28.20 -33.34 -3.79
C GLU A 211 -29.47 -33.56 -4.63
N GLN A 212 -29.85 -32.58 -5.43
CA GLN A 212 -31.05 -32.67 -6.31
C GLN A 212 -30.92 -33.79 -7.34
N SER A 213 -29.77 -33.91 -7.98
CA SER A 213 -29.51 -34.94 -8.97
C SER A 213 -29.54 -36.34 -8.35
N ASN A 214 -29.01 -36.46 -7.12
CA ASN A 214 -28.98 -37.74 -6.41
C ASN A 214 -30.38 -38.15 -5.89
N GLN A 215 -31.13 -37.19 -5.36
CA GLN A 215 -32.54 -37.42 -4.93
C GLN A 215 -33.43 -37.83 -6.11
N LEU A 216 -33.32 -37.17 -7.25
CA LEU A 216 -34.04 -37.54 -8.46
C LEU A 216 -33.62 -38.89 -9.00
N LEU A 217 -32.34 -39.26 -8.90
CA LEU A 217 -31.85 -40.58 -9.30
C LEU A 217 -32.49 -41.69 -8.45
N GLN A 218 -32.53 -41.50 -7.12
CA GLN A 218 -33.17 -42.45 -6.22
C GLN A 218 -34.68 -42.56 -6.50
N LEU A 219 -35.36 -41.43 -6.68
CA LEU A 219 -36.77 -41.39 -7.00
C LEU A 219 -37.06 -42.05 -8.37
N SER A 220 -36.27 -41.81 -9.38
CA SER A 220 -36.37 -42.42 -10.70
C SER A 220 -36.20 -43.94 -10.65
N ASN A 221 -35.21 -44.41 -9.83
CA ASN A 221 -34.97 -45.84 -9.67
C ASN A 221 -36.17 -46.53 -8.96
N LEU A 222 -36.64 -45.92 -7.86
CA LEU A 222 -37.84 -46.43 -7.14
C LEU A 222 -39.08 -46.51 -8.05
N LEU A 223 -39.34 -45.47 -8.83
CA LEU A 223 -40.47 -45.47 -9.75
C LEU A 223 -40.31 -46.48 -10.88
N LYS A 224 -39.08 -46.72 -11.37
CA LYS A 224 -38.82 -47.77 -12.35
C LYS A 224 -39.07 -49.20 -11.82
N GLU A 225 -38.69 -49.44 -10.56
CA GLU A 225 -38.94 -50.74 -9.88
C GLU A 225 -40.46 -51.01 -9.72
N GLU A 226 -41.26 -49.96 -9.49
CA GLU A 226 -42.71 -50.06 -9.26
C GLU A 226 -43.53 -49.72 -10.52
N ALA A 227 -43.02 -49.98 -11.71
CA ALA A 227 -43.66 -49.78 -12.99
C ALA A 227 -44.20 -48.34 -13.23
N GLY A 228 -43.52 -47.33 -12.69
CA GLY A 228 -43.83 -45.90 -12.84
C GLY A 228 -44.85 -45.33 -11.85
N GLN A 229 -45.33 -46.13 -10.90
CA GLN A 229 -46.37 -45.76 -9.93
C GLN A 229 -45.94 -46.14 -8.51
N LEU A 230 -45.78 -45.16 -7.58
CA LEU A 230 -45.47 -45.39 -6.18
C LEU A 230 -46.70 -45.16 -5.32
N LEU A 231 -47.16 -46.22 -4.58
CA LEU A 231 -48.26 -46.11 -3.66
C LEU A 231 -47.85 -45.57 -2.31
N LEU A 232 -48.58 -44.58 -1.80
CA LEU A 232 -48.31 -43.89 -0.54
C LEU A 232 -49.53 -44.09 0.42
N GLU A 233 -49.28 -44.46 1.64
CA GLU A 233 -50.24 -44.40 2.71
C GLU A 233 -50.51 -42.95 3.15
N HIS A 234 -51.62 -42.69 3.85
CA HIS A 234 -52.01 -41.33 4.26
C HIS A 234 -50.91 -40.63 5.07
N ASP A 235 -50.28 -41.35 6.02
CA ASP A 235 -49.21 -40.80 6.84
C ASP A 235 -47.93 -40.54 6.01
N ALA A 236 -47.62 -41.44 5.07
CA ALA A 236 -46.50 -41.29 4.15
C ALA A 236 -46.72 -40.13 3.17
N LEU A 237 -47.96 -39.93 2.68
CA LEU A 237 -48.30 -38.76 1.86
C LEU A 237 -48.08 -37.44 2.62
N SER A 238 -48.57 -37.36 3.85
CA SER A 238 -48.39 -36.18 4.69
C SER A 238 -46.90 -35.82 4.86
N GLN A 239 -46.08 -36.85 5.18
CA GLN A 239 -44.62 -36.65 5.27
C GLN A 239 -43.98 -36.29 3.93
N PHE A 240 -44.39 -36.89 2.83
CA PHE A 240 -43.91 -36.58 1.50
C PHE A 240 -44.22 -35.14 1.10
N LEU A 241 -45.48 -34.70 1.34
CA LEU A 241 -45.89 -33.31 1.06
C LEU A 241 -45.17 -32.29 1.94
N ASP A 242 -44.83 -32.65 3.16
CA ASP A 242 -44.15 -31.77 4.10
C ASP A 242 -42.61 -31.71 3.88
N GLN A 243 -41.98 -32.83 3.54
CA GLN A 243 -40.51 -32.94 3.46
C GLN A 243 -39.96 -32.92 2.03
N ALA A 244 -40.56 -33.67 1.12
CA ALA A 244 -40.06 -33.86 -0.24
C ALA A 244 -40.64 -32.86 -1.24
N LEU A 245 -41.92 -32.51 -1.12
CA LEU A 245 -42.59 -31.60 -2.06
C LEU A 245 -41.89 -30.24 -2.22
N PRO A 246 -41.47 -29.51 -1.16
CA PRO A 246 -40.85 -28.20 -1.31
C PRO A 246 -39.49 -28.25 -2.03
N GLN A 247 -38.78 -29.36 -1.89
CA GLN A 247 -37.49 -29.55 -2.57
C GLN A 247 -37.67 -29.94 -4.04
N LEU A 248 -38.58 -30.86 -4.30
CA LEU A 248 -38.89 -31.32 -5.66
C LEU A 248 -39.54 -30.23 -6.53
N GLN A 249 -40.40 -29.37 -5.97
CA GLN A 249 -41.01 -28.25 -6.70
C GLN A 249 -40.01 -27.23 -7.24
N LYS A 250 -38.79 -27.18 -6.66
CA LYS A 250 -37.71 -26.31 -7.18
C LYS A 250 -37.18 -26.79 -8.52
N VAL A 251 -37.27 -28.09 -8.78
CA VAL A 251 -36.61 -28.76 -9.90
C VAL A 251 -37.61 -29.30 -10.95
N VAL A 252 -38.72 -29.83 -10.52
CA VAL A 252 -39.75 -30.45 -11.39
C VAL A 252 -41.13 -29.80 -11.18
N SER A 253 -42.06 -30.00 -12.11
CA SER A 253 -43.43 -29.58 -11.94
C SER A 253 -44.20 -30.67 -11.21
N ILE A 254 -45.05 -30.32 -10.21
CA ILE A 254 -45.84 -31.27 -9.45
C ILE A 254 -47.32 -30.90 -9.57
N HIS A 255 -48.09 -31.82 -10.04
CA HIS A 255 -49.55 -31.71 -10.14
C HIS A 255 -50.21 -32.52 -9.01
N ILE A 256 -50.96 -31.87 -8.18
CA ILE A 256 -51.72 -32.49 -7.09
C ILE A 256 -53.19 -32.49 -7.48
N ALA A 257 -53.85 -33.63 -7.41
CA ALA A 257 -55.25 -33.72 -7.74
C ALA A 257 -56.16 -32.80 -6.89
N ASP A 258 -57.23 -32.29 -7.47
CA ASP A 258 -58.03 -31.22 -6.83
C ASP A 258 -58.68 -31.64 -5.49
N ASP A 259 -58.93 -32.89 -5.30
CA ASP A 259 -59.52 -33.49 -4.08
C ASP A 259 -58.45 -33.47 -2.91
N ILE A 260 -57.21 -33.68 -3.24
CA ILE A 260 -56.09 -33.55 -2.28
C ILE A 260 -55.77 -32.08 -2.03
N ALA A 261 -55.74 -31.26 -3.06
CA ALA A 261 -55.43 -29.84 -2.99
C ALA A 261 -56.44 -29.06 -2.11
N GLN A 262 -57.73 -29.43 -2.16
CA GLN A 262 -58.75 -28.81 -1.29
C GLN A 262 -58.60 -29.13 0.19
N LYS A 263 -57.91 -30.21 0.53
CA LYS A 263 -57.59 -30.56 1.92
C LYS A 263 -56.30 -29.93 2.41
N MET A 264 -55.51 -29.32 1.54
CA MET A 264 -54.25 -28.63 1.87
C MET A 264 -54.52 -27.17 2.25
N THR A 265 -54.06 -26.78 3.41
CA THR A 265 -54.15 -25.38 3.86
C THR A 265 -52.76 -24.75 3.90
N THR A 266 -52.55 -23.70 3.11
CA THR A 266 -51.31 -22.92 3.11
C THR A 266 -51.47 -21.71 4.03
N THR A 267 -51.14 -21.86 5.29
CA THR A 267 -51.11 -20.74 6.25
C THR A 267 -49.66 -20.35 6.49
N PRO A 268 -49.26 -19.06 6.36
CA PRO A 268 -47.87 -18.67 6.58
C PRO A 268 -47.44 -18.87 8.04
N LEU A 269 -46.21 -19.25 8.25
CA LEU A 269 -45.63 -19.42 9.58
C LEU A 269 -45.59 -18.11 10.32
N GLN A 270 -46.15 -18.07 11.53
CA GLN A 270 -45.97 -17.04 12.53
C GLN A 270 -45.16 -17.64 13.70
N ALA A 271 -43.84 -17.41 13.68
CA ALA A 271 -42.99 -17.87 14.76
C ALA A 271 -42.97 -16.86 15.90
N ALA A 272 -43.21 -17.35 17.12
CA ALA A 272 -43.16 -16.55 18.35
C ALA A 272 -42.03 -17.09 19.26
N ILE A 273 -41.18 -16.21 19.76
CA ILE A 273 -40.16 -16.55 20.71
C ILE A 273 -40.42 -15.80 22.01
N TYR A 274 -40.51 -16.55 23.08
CA TYR A 274 -40.78 -16.05 24.42
C TYR A 274 -39.49 -16.03 25.24
N LEU A 275 -39.09 -14.84 25.68
CA LEU A 275 -37.94 -14.65 26.52
C LEU A 275 -38.39 -14.33 27.94
N ASP A 276 -38.03 -15.15 28.88
CA ASP A 276 -38.33 -14.94 30.30
C ASP A 276 -37.08 -15.29 31.16
N ARG A 277 -37.17 -15.00 32.42
CA ARG A 277 -36.12 -15.26 33.39
C ARG A 277 -36.62 -16.11 34.55
N ILE A 278 -35.97 -17.28 34.67
CA ILE A 278 -36.25 -18.20 35.75
C ILE A 278 -35.06 -18.15 36.71
N ARG A 279 -35.22 -17.41 37.82
CA ARG A 279 -34.16 -17.07 38.78
C ARG A 279 -33.06 -16.26 38.07
N ASP A 280 -31.83 -16.82 37.96
CA ASP A 280 -30.68 -16.18 37.27
C ASP A 280 -30.37 -16.75 35.87
N ARG A 281 -31.31 -17.48 35.26
CA ARG A 281 -31.16 -18.13 33.95
C ARG A 281 -32.11 -17.53 32.95
N LEU A 282 -31.65 -17.37 31.69
CA LEU A 282 -32.52 -16.94 30.60
C LEU A 282 -33.24 -18.17 30.02
N PHE A 283 -34.55 -18.08 29.98
CA PHE A 283 -35.41 -19.07 29.34
C PHE A 283 -35.85 -18.55 27.96
N ILE A 284 -35.76 -19.43 26.95
CA ILE A 284 -36.13 -19.16 25.56
C ILE A 284 -37.14 -20.21 25.09
N GLY A 285 -38.39 -19.83 25.05
CA GLY A 285 -39.49 -20.66 24.52
C GLY A 285 -39.75 -20.36 23.04
N VAL A 286 -40.12 -21.36 22.26
CA VAL A 286 -40.43 -21.22 20.84
C VAL A 286 -41.76 -21.84 20.51
N GLU A 287 -42.61 -21.11 19.78
CA GLU A 287 -43.86 -21.61 19.26
C GLU A 287 -44.03 -21.26 17.77
N PHE A 288 -44.45 -22.24 17.00
CA PHE A 288 -44.76 -22.06 15.58
C PHE A 288 -46.28 -22.12 15.38
N HIS A 289 -46.87 -21.04 14.90
CA HIS A 289 -48.31 -20.92 14.69
C HIS A 289 -48.63 -21.00 13.20
N TYR A 290 -49.51 -21.92 12.85
CA TYR A 290 -50.14 -22.06 11.53
C TYR A 290 -51.68 -21.92 11.67
N GLY A 291 -52.16 -20.69 11.65
CA GLY A 291 -53.57 -20.37 11.94
C GLY A 291 -53.99 -20.78 13.35
N SER A 292 -54.81 -21.78 13.48
CA SER A 292 -55.28 -22.30 14.77
C SER A 292 -54.37 -23.36 15.39
N LEU A 293 -53.40 -23.87 14.63
CA LEU A 293 -52.44 -24.89 15.11
C LEU A 293 -51.21 -24.21 15.71
N SER A 294 -50.83 -24.60 16.94
CA SER A 294 -49.61 -24.22 17.60
C SER A 294 -48.71 -25.45 17.78
N ILE A 295 -47.45 -25.35 17.35
CA ILE A 295 -46.47 -26.42 17.42
C ILE A 295 -45.34 -25.93 18.35
N GLN A 296 -45.06 -26.72 19.36
CA GLN A 296 -43.91 -26.48 20.26
C GLN A 296 -42.78 -27.48 19.89
N PRO A 297 -41.71 -26.99 19.28
CA PRO A 297 -40.70 -27.86 18.67
C PRO A 297 -39.87 -28.67 19.65
N PHE A 298 -39.92 -28.33 20.94
CA PHE A 298 -39.19 -29.02 22.02
C PHE A 298 -40.01 -30.09 22.74
N GLN A 299 -41.33 -30.15 22.50
CA GLN A 299 -42.19 -31.21 23.06
C GLN A 299 -42.20 -32.44 22.15
N SER A 300 -42.21 -33.63 22.77
CA SER A 300 -42.44 -34.87 22.01
C SER A 300 -43.82 -34.82 21.35
N PRO A 301 -43.97 -35.24 20.08
CA PRO A 301 -45.25 -35.22 19.40
C PRO A 301 -46.25 -36.08 20.18
N SER A 302 -47.29 -35.45 20.74
CA SER A 302 -48.37 -36.21 21.33
C SER A 302 -49.14 -36.91 20.22
N ALA A 303 -49.15 -38.27 20.26
CA ALA A 303 -49.94 -39.09 19.37
C ALA A 303 -51.43 -38.82 19.63
N SER A 304 -52.02 -37.92 18.85
CA SER A 304 -53.48 -37.87 18.57
C SER A 304 -53.95 -36.45 18.30
N SER A 305 -53.86 -36.06 17.05
CA SER A 305 -54.86 -35.15 16.49
C SER A 305 -55.04 -35.51 15.03
N HIS A 306 -55.97 -36.38 14.73
CA HIS A 306 -56.50 -36.55 13.41
C HIS A 306 -57.16 -35.24 12.99
N HIS A 307 -56.38 -34.43 12.30
CA HIS A 307 -56.90 -33.26 11.62
C HIS A 307 -57.25 -33.67 10.19
N ASP A 308 -58.46 -33.42 9.74
CA ASP A 308 -58.90 -33.65 8.37
C ASP A 308 -58.23 -32.76 7.30
N PHE A 309 -57.26 -31.96 7.75
CA PHE A 309 -56.53 -31.00 6.91
C PHE A 309 -55.04 -31.27 6.94
N ILE A 310 -54.39 -31.21 5.78
CA ILE A 310 -52.95 -31.31 5.60
C ILE A 310 -52.37 -29.89 5.61
N ILE A 311 -51.52 -29.56 6.63
CA ILE A 311 -50.90 -28.25 6.74
C ILE A 311 -49.49 -28.33 6.14
N LEU A 312 -49.25 -27.48 5.14
CA LEU A 312 -47.91 -27.32 4.58
C LEU A 312 -47.07 -26.41 5.50
N ARG A 313 -46.08 -27.00 6.17
CA ARG A 313 -45.17 -26.27 7.08
C ARG A 313 -44.04 -25.59 6.31
N GLU A 314 -43.64 -24.37 6.74
CA GLU A 314 -42.45 -23.68 6.22
C GLU A 314 -41.18 -24.13 6.96
N ARG A 315 -40.81 -25.42 6.78
CA ARG A 315 -39.70 -26.06 7.53
C ARG A 315 -38.36 -25.32 7.37
N GLU A 316 -38.04 -24.74 6.22
CA GLU A 316 -36.81 -23.99 6.02
C GLU A 316 -36.71 -22.82 7.02
N LYS A 317 -37.82 -22.15 7.32
CA LYS A 317 -37.84 -21.09 8.33
C LYS A 317 -37.79 -21.64 9.75
N GLU A 318 -38.50 -22.72 10.02
CA GLU A 318 -38.46 -23.38 11.32
C GLU A 318 -37.04 -23.87 11.64
N GLU A 319 -36.40 -24.58 10.72
CA GLU A 319 -35.05 -25.09 10.86
C GLU A 319 -34.02 -23.96 11.00
N ALA A 320 -34.18 -22.86 10.27
CA ALA A 320 -33.33 -21.68 10.42
C ALA A 320 -33.38 -21.08 11.84
N ILE A 321 -34.61 -21.01 12.41
CA ILE A 321 -34.80 -20.53 13.80
C ILE A 321 -34.18 -21.51 14.80
N LEU A 322 -34.46 -22.82 14.66
CA LEU A 322 -33.97 -23.85 15.56
C LEU A 322 -32.43 -23.95 15.47
N LYS A 323 -31.84 -23.86 14.28
CA LYS A 323 -30.37 -23.87 14.08
C LYS A 323 -29.70 -22.75 14.83
N LEU A 324 -30.24 -21.52 14.74
CA LEU A 324 -29.70 -20.37 15.48
C LEU A 324 -29.76 -20.59 17.01
N LEU A 325 -30.81 -21.26 17.49
CA LEU A 325 -30.99 -21.55 18.91
C LEU A 325 -30.10 -22.71 19.38
N PHE A 326 -29.82 -23.71 18.55
CA PHE A 326 -28.92 -24.82 18.89
C PHE A 326 -27.43 -24.44 18.83
N GLU A 327 -27.10 -23.29 18.27
CA GLU A 327 -25.74 -22.75 18.38
C GLU A 327 -25.40 -22.27 19.81
N LEU A 328 -26.41 -22.13 20.68
CA LEU A 328 -26.23 -21.74 22.08
C LEU A 328 -25.87 -22.96 22.96
N PRO A 329 -24.85 -22.82 23.82
CA PRO A 329 -24.64 -23.78 24.89
C PRO A 329 -25.73 -23.62 25.95
N GLY A 330 -26.85 -24.31 25.79
CA GLY A 330 -27.99 -24.23 26.68
C GLY A 330 -28.56 -25.60 27.02
N LEU A 331 -29.27 -25.71 28.16
CA LEU A 331 -29.96 -26.92 28.57
C LEU A 331 -31.33 -26.96 27.86
N GLN A 332 -31.47 -27.93 26.97
CA GLN A 332 -32.76 -28.15 26.29
C GLN A 332 -33.78 -28.80 27.26
N THR A 333 -34.95 -28.25 27.35
CA THR A 333 -36.11 -28.73 28.12
C THR A 333 -37.34 -28.89 27.26
N GLU A 334 -38.38 -29.56 27.74
CA GLU A 334 -39.63 -29.73 26.99
C GLU A 334 -40.32 -28.37 26.70
N GLY A 335 -40.01 -27.30 27.42
CA GLY A 335 -40.60 -25.97 27.21
C GLY A 335 -39.76 -25.03 26.38
N GLY A 336 -38.47 -25.34 26.18
CA GLY A 336 -37.53 -24.43 25.48
C GLY A 336 -36.07 -24.65 25.91
N ILE A 337 -35.26 -23.64 25.71
CA ILE A 337 -33.82 -23.67 26.03
C ILE A 337 -33.57 -22.77 27.23
N ILE A 338 -32.77 -23.27 28.20
CA ILE A 338 -32.29 -22.53 29.35
C ILE A 338 -30.82 -22.20 29.15
N VAL A 339 -30.48 -20.92 29.11
CA VAL A 339 -29.11 -20.42 28.97
C VAL A 339 -28.60 -20.00 30.36
N GLU A 340 -27.41 -20.51 30.73
CA GLU A 340 -26.75 -20.27 32.00
C GLU A 340 -25.46 -19.54 31.82
N GLY A 341 -25.21 -18.48 32.58
CA GLY A 341 -23.98 -17.72 32.56
C GLY A 341 -24.06 -16.43 31.72
N ASP A 342 -23.31 -15.45 32.16
CA ASP A 342 -23.31 -14.10 31.54
C ASP A 342 -22.69 -14.10 30.13
N ASP A 343 -21.74 -15.00 29.82
CA ASP A 343 -21.09 -15.11 28.50
C ASP A 343 -22.06 -15.63 27.43
N ASP A 344 -22.84 -16.64 27.76
CA ASP A 344 -23.81 -17.24 26.86
C ASP A 344 -25.03 -16.35 26.69
N GLU A 345 -25.50 -15.69 27.80
CA GLU A 345 -26.56 -14.68 27.74
C GLU A 345 -26.11 -13.47 26.88
N TYR A 346 -24.85 -13.02 26.99
CA TYR A 346 -24.31 -11.96 26.13
C TYR A 346 -24.27 -12.39 24.66
N THR A 347 -23.80 -13.61 24.38
CA THR A 347 -23.74 -14.16 23.02
C THR A 347 -25.14 -14.23 22.39
N PHE A 348 -26.12 -14.66 23.14
CA PHE A 348 -27.52 -14.68 22.70
C PHE A 348 -28.01 -13.28 22.32
N PHE A 349 -27.90 -12.31 23.22
CA PHE A 349 -28.38 -10.95 22.96
C PHE A 349 -27.65 -10.26 21.81
N ARG A 350 -26.35 -10.52 21.63
CA ARG A 350 -25.51 -9.82 20.66
C ARG A 350 -25.55 -10.45 19.26
N MET A 351 -25.51 -11.78 19.20
CA MET A 351 -25.31 -12.49 17.92
C MET A 351 -26.61 -13.13 17.41
N ILE A 352 -27.41 -13.71 18.29
CA ILE A 352 -28.53 -14.57 17.91
C ILE A 352 -29.83 -13.79 17.88
N LEU A 353 -30.16 -13.02 18.93
CA LEU A 353 -31.41 -12.25 19.01
C LEU A 353 -31.66 -11.30 17.81
N PRO A 354 -30.64 -10.57 17.25
CA PRO A 354 -30.84 -9.75 16.07
C PRO A 354 -31.26 -10.55 14.83
N GLN A 355 -30.75 -11.77 14.66
CA GLN A 355 -31.10 -12.64 13.57
C GLN A 355 -32.50 -13.24 13.77
N LEU A 356 -32.85 -13.64 15.01
CA LEU A 356 -34.18 -14.13 15.34
C LEU A 356 -35.27 -13.06 15.14
N LYS A 357 -34.98 -11.79 15.40
CA LYS A 357 -35.91 -10.66 15.14
C LYS A 357 -36.32 -10.53 13.66
N LEU A 358 -35.50 -11.04 12.74
CA LEU A 358 -35.83 -11.06 11.31
C LEU A 358 -36.75 -12.22 10.92
N LEU A 359 -36.78 -13.28 11.74
CA LEU A 359 -37.47 -14.53 11.43
C LEU A 359 -38.69 -14.76 12.31
N ALA A 360 -38.77 -14.16 13.50
CA ALA A 360 -39.80 -14.43 14.50
C ALA A 360 -40.19 -13.17 15.29
N HIS A 361 -41.42 -13.20 15.85
CA HIS A 361 -41.89 -12.19 16.83
C HIS A 361 -41.31 -12.49 18.22
N ILE A 362 -40.63 -11.51 18.79
CA ILE A 362 -39.97 -11.66 20.09
C ILE A 362 -40.88 -11.08 21.19
N HIS A 363 -41.26 -11.91 22.13
CA HIS A 363 -42.01 -11.57 23.35
C HIS A 363 -41.03 -11.66 24.55
N ALA A 364 -40.59 -10.51 25.08
CA ALA A 364 -39.68 -10.47 26.21
C ALA A 364 -40.36 -9.87 27.45
N THR A 365 -40.20 -10.51 28.59
CA THR A 365 -40.63 -9.97 29.89
C THR A 365 -39.84 -8.73 30.29
N THR A 366 -40.38 -7.94 31.21
CA THR A 366 -39.73 -6.75 31.74
C THR A 366 -38.38 -7.08 32.38
N ALA A 367 -38.26 -8.23 33.02
CA ALA A 367 -37.03 -8.72 33.62
C ALA A 367 -35.91 -8.93 32.60
N VAL A 368 -36.23 -9.37 31.37
CA VAL A 368 -35.27 -9.51 30.27
C VAL A 368 -34.98 -8.15 29.63
N LYS A 369 -36.00 -7.32 29.41
CA LYS A 369 -35.85 -5.99 28.78
C LYS A 369 -34.93 -5.08 29.57
N LEU A 370 -34.98 -5.12 30.91
CA LEU A 370 -34.11 -4.32 31.79
C LEU A 370 -32.61 -4.70 31.70
N ARG A 371 -32.28 -5.92 31.24
CA ARG A 371 -30.90 -6.39 31.12
C ARG A 371 -30.28 -6.18 29.76
N TYR A 372 -31.05 -5.84 28.77
CA TYR A 372 -30.59 -5.56 27.44
C TYR A 372 -30.76 -4.07 27.12
N VAL A 373 -29.64 -3.36 27.07
CA VAL A 373 -29.64 -1.93 26.68
C VAL A 373 -29.76 -1.79 25.17
N THR A 374 -30.86 -1.22 24.74
CA THR A 374 -31.10 -0.89 23.31
C THR A 374 -30.47 0.45 22.93
N GLU A 375 -30.30 1.38 23.90
CA GLU A 375 -29.64 2.66 23.69
C GLU A 375 -28.13 2.54 23.95
N GLN A 376 -27.36 2.93 22.97
CA GLN A 376 -25.90 2.91 23.07
C GLN A 376 -25.43 4.13 23.88
N VAL A 377 -25.18 3.95 25.18
CA VAL A 377 -24.59 4.98 26.04
C VAL A 377 -23.08 4.71 26.17
N TYR A 378 -22.27 5.74 25.92
CA TYR A 378 -20.80 5.62 25.95
C TYR A 378 -20.22 6.53 27.04
N PRO A 379 -19.09 6.12 27.67
CA PRO A 379 -18.31 7.03 28.46
C PRO A 379 -17.79 8.18 27.60
N GLN A 380 -17.95 9.38 28.09
CA GLN A 380 -17.44 10.60 27.47
C GLN A 380 -16.13 11.01 28.14
N LEU A 381 -15.05 11.09 27.38
CA LEU A 381 -13.78 11.67 27.82
C LEU A 381 -13.80 13.16 27.53
N LYS A 382 -13.85 13.98 28.56
CA LYS A 382 -13.76 15.44 28.46
C LYS A 382 -12.32 15.89 28.67
N LEU A 383 -11.77 16.60 27.69
CA LEU A 383 -10.43 17.19 27.72
C LEU A 383 -10.54 18.71 27.79
N THR A 384 -9.94 19.30 28.82
CA THR A 384 -9.97 20.74 29.06
C THR A 384 -8.55 21.27 29.22
N TRP A 385 -8.18 22.25 28.39
CA TRP A 385 -6.85 22.85 28.43
C TRP A 385 -6.78 24.01 29.44
N GLU A 386 -5.77 23.97 30.33
CA GLU A 386 -5.41 25.06 31.24
C GLU A 386 -4.27 25.87 30.63
N GLU A 387 -4.63 26.99 29.97
CA GLU A 387 -3.67 27.80 29.19
C GLU A 387 -2.48 28.30 30.02
N LYS A 388 -2.70 28.69 31.28
CA LYS A 388 -1.65 29.25 32.16
C LYS A 388 -0.60 28.22 32.58
N SER A 389 -0.98 26.98 32.72
CA SER A 389 -0.07 25.88 33.20
C SER A 389 0.42 24.96 32.10
N ASN A 390 -0.14 25.07 30.90
CA ASN A 390 0.10 24.17 29.74
C ASN A 390 -0.21 22.67 30.04
N TRP A 391 -1.16 22.46 31.00
CA TRP A 391 -1.67 21.15 31.37
C TRP A 391 -3.04 20.89 30.75
N LEU A 392 -3.29 19.64 30.43
CA LEU A 392 -4.57 19.14 29.98
C LEU A 392 -5.25 18.41 31.15
N LYS A 393 -6.40 18.89 31.59
CA LYS A 393 -7.27 18.16 32.52
C LYS A 393 -8.13 17.21 31.76
N TYR A 394 -8.27 15.98 32.25
CA TYR A 394 -9.23 15.04 31.73
C TYR A 394 -10.19 14.52 32.79
N SER A 395 -11.41 14.25 32.38
CA SER A 395 -12.44 13.63 33.20
C SER A 395 -13.30 12.70 32.37
N PHE A 396 -13.78 11.64 32.97
CA PHE A 396 -14.74 10.73 32.37
C PHE A 396 -16.11 10.93 32.96
N SER A 397 -17.16 10.89 32.14
CA SER A 397 -18.56 10.93 32.57
C SER A 397 -19.38 9.98 31.69
N MET A 398 -20.43 9.39 32.30
CA MET A 398 -21.37 8.55 31.57
C MET A 398 -22.77 8.76 32.14
N LYS A 399 -23.75 9.01 31.26
CA LYS A 399 -25.13 9.32 31.69
C LYS A 399 -25.75 8.11 32.40
N GLY A 400 -26.27 8.34 33.62
CA GLY A 400 -26.98 7.30 34.37
C GLY A 400 -26.09 6.26 35.11
N ILE A 401 -24.77 6.46 35.14
CA ILE A 401 -23.83 5.60 35.84
C ILE A 401 -23.05 6.37 36.87
N SER A 402 -22.85 5.78 38.05
CA SER A 402 -22.09 6.38 39.16
C SER A 402 -20.59 6.38 38.82
N ASP A 403 -19.83 7.30 39.41
CA ASP A 403 -18.41 7.43 39.19
C ASP A 403 -17.61 6.18 39.63
N GLN A 404 -18.06 5.51 40.67
CA GLN A 404 -17.44 4.26 41.15
C GLN A 404 -17.65 3.14 40.15
N GLU A 405 -18.83 3.04 39.59
CA GLU A 405 -19.18 2.05 38.56
C GLU A 405 -18.48 2.35 37.21
N LEU A 406 -18.41 3.64 36.85
CA LEU A 406 -17.66 4.08 35.64
C LEU A 406 -16.17 3.71 35.74
N LYS A 407 -15.58 3.84 36.93
CA LYS A 407 -14.18 3.43 37.16
C LYS A 407 -13.96 1.93 36.94
N GLN A 408 -14.91 1.11 37.42
CA GLN A 408 -14.86 -0.35 37.20
C GLN A 408 -15.07 -0.70 35.72
N LEU A 409 -15.98 -0.03 35.03
CA LEU A 409 -16.23 -0.18 33.59
C LEU A 409 -14.99 0.18 32.77
N LEU A 410 -14.32 1.31 33.07
CA LEU A 410 -13.09 1.70 32.41
C LEU A 410 -11.97 0.69 32.67
N ALA A 411 -11.89 0.12 33.86
CA ALA A 411 -10.94 -0.94 34.19
C ALA A 411 -11.22 -2.23 33.38
N ALA A 412 -12.48 -2.63 33.22
CA ALA A 412 -12.91 -3.75 32.41
C ALA A 412 -12.58 -3.51 30.92
N LEU A 413 -12.75 -2.27 30.45
CA LEU A 413 -12.39 -1.88 29.07
C LEU A 413 -10.88 -1.97 28.84
N VAL A 414 -10.04 -1.54 29.77
CA VAL A 414 -8.57 -1.67 29.69
C VAL A 414 -8.15 -3.14 29.69
N GLN A 415 -8.85 -4.01 30.43
CA GLN A 415 -8.64 -5.47 30.44
C GLN A 415 -9.17 -6.18 29.19
N LYS A 416 -9.79 -5.44 28.25
CA LYS A 416 -10.40 -5.97 27.02
C LYS A 416 -11.48 -7.02 27.28
N GLN A 417 -12.31 -6.82 28.30
CA GLN A 417 -13.48 -7.67 28.51
C GLN A 417 -14.49 -7.40 27.38
N LYS A 418 -15.25 -8.41 26.99
CA LYS A 418 -16.27 -8.31 25.93
C LYS A 418 -17.47 -7.49 26.36
N TYR A 419 -17.84 -7.58 27.61
CA TYR A 419 -18.97 -6.88 28.22
C TYR A 419 -18.65 -6.48 29.67
N TYR A 420 -19.46 -5.57 30.21
CA TYR A 420 -19.46 -5.20 31.61
C TYR A 420 -20.87 -5.31 32.19
N ARG A 421 -21.02 -5.93 33.36
CA ARG A 421 -22.32 -6.05 34.06
C ARG A 421 -22.49 -4.89 35.02
N LEU A 422 -23.49 -4.04 34.75
CA LEU A 422 -23.84 -2.94 35.61
C LEU A 422 -24.44 -3.43 36.93
N SER A 423 -24.41 -2.61 37.99
CA SER A 423 -24.98 -2.92 39.33
C SER A 423 -26.46 -3.25 39.28
N GLN A 424 -27.19 -2.70 38.30
CA GLN A 424 -28.59 -3.02 38.00
C GLN A 424 -28.78 -4.35 37.28
N GLY A 425 -27.71 -5.07 36.97
CA GLY A 425 -27.72 -6.36 36.29
C GLY A 425 -27.73 -6.30 34.76
N THR A 426 -27.71 -5.12 34.15
CA THR A 426 -27.68 -4.91 32.72
C THR A 426 -26.32 -5.24 32.12
N LEU A 427 -26.27 -6.00 31.03
CA LEU A 427 -25.06 -6.34 30.29
C LEU A 427 -24.79 -5.25 29.24
N LEU A 428 -23.69 -4.55 29.38
CA LEU A 428 -23.22 -3.51 28.47
C LEU A 428 -22.10 -4.08 27.58
N SER A 429 -22.31 -4.12 26.27
CA SER A 429 -21.30 -4.54 25.32
C SER A 429 -20.17 -3.53 25.24
N LEU A 430 -18.92 -3.99 25.41
CA LEU A 430 -17.71 -3.20 25.24
C LEU A 430 -17.08 -3.36 23.82
N GLU A 431 -17.63 -4.25 23.01
CA GLU A 431 -17.22 -4.49 21.60
C GLU A 431 -17.95 -3.52 20.67
N ASN A 432 -17.54 -2.25 20.70
CA ASN A 432 -18.11 -1.20 19.84
C ASN A 432 -17.00 -0.26 19.37
N PRO A 433 -17.05 0.28 18.14
CA PRO A 433 -16.08 1.23 17.63
C PRO A 433 -15.83 2.44 18.52
N GLN A 434 -16.85 2.92 19.25
CA GLN A 434 -16.73 4.04 20.18
C GLN A 434 -15.88 3.69 21.42
N TYR A 435 -16.06 2.49 21.98
CA TYR A 435 -15.23 2.00 23.07
C TYR A 435 -13.79 1.72 22.63
N GLU A 436 -13.61 1.20 21.42
CA GLU A 436 -12.28 1.01 20.86
C GLU A 436 -11.55 2.32 20.62
N ALA A 437 -12.24 3.35 20.13
CA ALA A 437 -11.69 4.68 19.96
C ALA A 437 -11.28 5.28 21.32
N LEU A 438 -12.15 5.13 22.35
CA LEU A 438 -11.86 5.57 23.70
C LEU A 438 -10.63 4.82 24.27
N LEU A 439 -10.57 3.49 24.13
CA LEU A 439 -9.45 2.68 24.60
C LEU A 439 -8.13 3.07 23.92
N ARG A 440 -8.16 3.31 22.60
CA ARG A 440 -7.00 3.82 21.85
C ARG A 440 -6.53 5.14 22.41
N MET A 441 -7.46 6.08 22.62
CA MET A 441 -7.12 7.39 23.18
C MET A 441 -6.56 7.30 24.61
N MET A 442 -7.16 6.48 25.46
CA MET A 442 -6.64 6.23 26.81
C MET A 442 -5.21 5.67 26.77
N LYS A 443 -4.95 4.70 25.90
CA LYS A 443 -3.62 4.12 25.72
C LYS A 443 -2.61 5.14 25.20
N GLU A 444 -2.98 5.94 24.22
CA GLU A 444 -2.11 6.98 23.63
C GLU A 444 -1.80 8.09 24.64
N LEU A 445 -2.77 8.46 25.48
CA LEU A 445 -2.56 9.42 26.55
C LEU A 445 -1.80 8.81 27.78
N GLY A 446 -1.63 7.47 27.79
CA GLY A 446 -0.96 6.76 28.88
C GLY A 446 -1.82 6.62 30.14
N LEU A 447 -3.15 6.61 29.99
CA LEU A 447 -4.13 6.49 31.06
C LEU A 447 -4.36 4.99 31.39
N THR A 448 -3.41 4.35 32.04
CA THR A 448 -3.50 2.91 32.40
C THR A 448 -4.40 2.67 33.61
N HIS A 449 -4.53 3.65 34.50
CA HIS A 449 -5.37 3.61 35.70
C HIS A 449 -6.17 4.93 35.76
N PRO A 450 -7.20 5.08 34.92
CA PRO A 450 -7.90 6.35 34.84
C PRO A 450 -8.66 6.65 36.13
N GLY A 451 -8.29 7.74 36.77
CA GLY A 451 -9.13 8.39 37.74
C GLY A 451 -10.36 8.97 37.04
N VAL A 452 -11.50 9.01 37.71
CA VAL A 452 -12.72 9.60 37.13
C VAL A 452 -12.70 11.12 37.17
N TYR A 453 -11.88 11.72 38.05
CA TYR A 453 -11.85 13.17 38.29
C TYR A 453 -10.47 13.78 38.04
N ASP A 454 -10.48 14.94 37.38
CA ASP A 454 -9.50 16.03 37.34
C ASP A 454 -8.01 15.65 37.41
N GLU A 455 -7.60 14.57 36.79
CA GLU A 455 -6.21 14.28 36.61
C GLU A 455 -5.63 15.12 35.47
N ARG A 456 -4.33 15.39 35.53
CA ARG A 456 -3.64 16.29 34.63
C ARG A 456 -2.56 15.55 33.85
N ILE A 457 -2.47 15.85 32.57
CA ILE A 457 -1.38 15.40 31.69
C ILE A 457 -0.75 16.61 30.98
N PRO A 458 0.55 16.61 30.67
CA PRO A 458 1.14 17.66 29.86
C PRO A 458 0.46 17.75 28.50
N LEU A 459 0.11 18.98 28.05
CA LEU A 459 -0.54 19.19 26.76
C LEU A 459 0.24 18.56 25.61
N GLN A 460 1.58 18.73 25.61
CA GLN A 460 2.47 18.21 24.58
C GLN A 460 2.37 16.69 24.41
N ARG A 461 2.13 15.96 25.52
CA ARG A 461 1.97 14.50 25.47
C ARG A 461 0.66 14.07 24.78
N ALA A 462 -0.36 14.90 24.84
CA ALA A 462 -1.69 14.63 24.28
C ALA A 462 -1.83 15.05 22.80
N ILE A 463 -1.05 16.02 22.35
CA ILE A 463 -1.12 16.56 20.98
C ILE A 463 -1.07 15.46 19.89
N PRO A 464 -0.15 14.48 19.91
CA PRO A 464 -0.08 13.46 18.88
C PRO A 464 -1.36 12.63 18.78
N ALA A 465 -1.88 12.23 19.94
CA ALA A 465 -3.13 11.47 20.04
C ALA A 465 -4.32 12.28 19.49
N MET A 466 -4.38 13.56 19.82
CA MET A 466 -5.45 14.44 19.36
C MET A 466 -5.39 14.80 17.87
N LEU A 467 -4.17 14.92 17.30
CA LEU A 467 -3.99 15.19 15.88
C LEU A 467 -4.28 13.97 14.99
N ALA A 468 -3.98 12.76 15.51
CA ALA A 468 -4.25 11.48 14.83
C ALA A 468 -5.70 10.98 15.03
N MET A 469 -6.54 11.73 15.73
CA MET A 469 -7.89 11.32 16.12
C MET A 469 -8.91 11.59 15.02
N ASP A 470 -9.72 10.58 14.72
CA ASP A 470 -10.96 10.74 13.97
C ASP A 470 -12.06 11.32 14.90
N HIS A 471 -12.99 12.09 14.36
CA HIS A 471 -14.10 12.64 15.12
C HIS A 471 -14.99 11.53 15.71
N THR A 472 -14.96 11.38 17.04
CA THR A 472 -15.80 10.42 17.76
C THR A 472 -16.65 11.15 18.80
N GLU A 473 -17.88 10.71 18.96
CA GLU A 473 -18.82 11.30 19.95
C GLU A 473 -18.40 11.08 21.41
N SER A 474 -17.53 10.08 21.64
CA SER A 474 -17.02 9.72 22.97
C SER A 474 -15.99 10.71 23.53
N ILE A 475 -15.48 11.67 22.73
CA ILE A 475 -14.41 12.58 23.15
C ILE A 475 -14.85 14.03 23.00
N MET A 476 -14.93 14.73 24.13
CA MET A 476 -15.30 16.15 24.19
C MET A 476 -14.08 17.03 24.45
N LEU A 477 -13.76 17.89 23.48
CA LEU A 477 -12.71 18.88 23.60
C LEU A 477 -13.28 20.23 24.06
N SER A 478 -12.61 20.92 24.99
CA SER A 478 -12.98 22.31 25.37
C SER A 478 -12.85 23.24 24.15
N ARG A 479 -13.55 24.40 24.22
CA ARG A 479 -13.51 25.38 23.13
C ARG A 479 -12.08 25.87 22.85
N SER A 480 -11.32 26.18 23.90
CA SER A 480 -9.93 26.63 23.79
C SER A 480 -9.04 25.56 23.16
N LEU A 481 -9.23 24.29 23.55
CA LEU A 481 -8.47 23.17 22.96
C LEU A 481 -8.81 22.92 21.50
N ARG A 482 -10.09 23.06 21.11
CA ARG A 482 -10.49 22.98 19.69
C ARG A 482 -9.89 24.12 18.87
N GLN A 483 -9.92 25.33 19.40
CA GLN A 483 -9.29 26.50 18.75
C GLN A 483 -7.79 26.27 18.56
N PHE A 484 -7.11 25.79 19.59
CA PHE A 484 -5.70 25.42 19.53
C PHE A 484 -5.42 24.38 18.44
N LEU A 485 -6.15 23.27 18.39
CA LEU A 485 -5.97 22.24 17.38
C LEU A 485 -6.27 22.74 15.96
N ASN A 486 -7.29 23.60 15.82
CA ASN A 486 -7.64 24.22 14.55
C ASN A 486 -6.56 25.22 14.09
N SER A 487 -5.99 26.02 15.00
CA SER A 487 -4.92 26.97 14.67
C SER A 487 -3.63 26.25 14.25
N ILE A 488 -3.35 25.07 14.86
CA ILE A 488 -2.21 24.26 14.43
C ILE A 488 -2.47 23.60 13.08
N ARG A 489 -3.71 23.15 12.81
CA ARG A 489 -4.06 22.52 11.51
C ARG A 489 -4.18 23.51 10.37
N ASN A 490 -4.63 24.73 10.66
CA ASN A 490 -4.88 25.78 9.69
C ASN A 490 -4.16 27.06 10.12
N PRO A 491 -2.84 27.17 9.92
CA PRO A 491 -2.04 28.30 10.36
C PRO A 491 -2.38 29.63 9.68
N ASP A 492 -3.05 29.61 8.54
CA ASP A 492 -3.37 30.78 7.71
C ASP A 492 -4.39 31.75 8.33
N GLN A 493 -4.96 31.40 9.48
CA GLN A 493 -6.00 32.23 10.14
C GLN A 493 -5.46 33.28 11.12
N LEU A 494 -4.15 33.26 11.40
CA LEU A 494 -3.50 34.23 12.29
C LEU A 494 -2.90 35.36 11.49
N ASN A 495 -3.32 36.58 11.80
CA ASN A 495 -2.73 37.78 11.19
C ASN A 495 -1.76 38.44 12.18
N VAL A 496 -0.50 37.99 12.19
CA VAL A 496 0.56 38.61 12.99
C VAL A 496 1.19 39.74 12.17
N PRO A 497 1.17 40.98 12.65
CA PRO A 497 1.75 42.10 11.90
C PRO A 497 3.24 41.91 11.65
N LEU A 498 3.71 42.39 10.51
CA LEU A 498 5.15 42.39 10.18
C LEU A 498 5.88 43.33 11.16
N PRO A 499 7.02 42.92 11.74
CA PRO A 499 7.84 43.76 12.60
C PRO A 499 8.28 45.05 11.89
N ALA A 500 8.25 46.17 12.62
CA ALA A 500 8.54 47.49 12.06
C ALA A 500 10.01 47.63 11.62
N CYS A 501 10.95 46.92 12.25
CA CYS A 501 12.36 46.91 11.92
C CYS A 501 12.75 46.14 10.63
N ILE A 502 11.78 45.48 9.95
CA ILE A 502 12.03 44.74 8.71
C ILE A 502 11.98 45.70 7.51
N THR A 503 13.10 45.78 6.79
CA THR A 503 13.27 46.64 5.59
C THR A 503 12.82 45.97 4.29
N ALA A 504 12.74 44.63 4.27
CA ALA A 504 12.36 43.86 3.10
C ALA A 504 10.85 43.88 2.86
N GLN A 505 10.43 43.76 1.60
CA GLN A 505 9.05 43.45 1.23
C GLN A 505 8.91 41.93 1.04
N PRO A 506 8.36 41.20 2.01
CA PRO A 506 8.19 39.75 1.87
C PRO A 506 7.10 39.41 0.87
N ARG A 507 7.24 38.27 0.21
CA ARG A 507 6.18 37.68 -0.63
C ARG A 507 5.12 37.02 0.24
N ASP A 508 3.90 36.84 -0.29
CA ASP A 508 2.77 36.26 0.46
C ASP A 508 3.13 34.95 1.16
N TYR A 509 3.71 34.02 0.47
CA TYR A 509 4.12 32.75 1.06
C TYR A 509 5.23 32.91 2.15
N GLN A 510 6.05 33.94 2.07
CA GLN A 510 7.05 34.22 3.13
C GLN A 510 6.37 34.78 4.39
N LEU A 511 5.32 35.57 4.21
CA LEU A 511 4.47 36.01 5.31
C LEU A 511 3.76 34.83 5.95
N ASP A 512 3.21 33.90 5.17
CA ASP A 512 2.59 32.67 5.69
C ASP A 512 3.58 31.86 6.54
N GLY A 513 4.83 31.73 6.07
CA GLY A 513 5.87 31.04 6.82
C GLY A 513 6.23 31.72 8.14
N TYR A 514 6.32 33.04 8.13
CA TYR A 514 6.50 33.83 9.34
C TYR A 514 5.32 33.68 10.31
N GLN A 515 4.09 33.75 9.82
CA GLN A 515 2.87 33.57 10.62
C GLN A 515 2.79 32.16 11.21
N TRP A 516 3.16 31.13 10.44
CA TRP A 516 3.23 29.76 10.92
C TRP A 516 4.27 29.59 12.04
N MET A 517 5.47 30.18 11.92
CA MET A 517 6.46 30.15 13.00
C MET A 517 5.93 30.88 14.25
N SER A 518 5.30 32.03 14.07
CA SER A 518 4.73 32.83 15.16
C SER A 518 3.58 32.10 15.85
N ASN A 519 2.74 31.38 15.09
CA ASN A 519 1.65 30.58 15.63
C ASN A 519 2.19 29.45 16.53
N LEU A 520 3.19 28.70 16.07
CA LEU A 520 3.80 27.66 16.88
C LEU A 520 4.42 28.20 18.15
N ALA A 521 5.08 29.37 18.07
CA ALA A 521 5.72 30.02 19.22
C ALA A 521 4.73 30.41 20.31
N GLN A 522 3.50 30.85 19.98
CA GLN A 522 2.45 31.15 20.97
C GLN A 522 2.16 29.96 21.89
N TYR A 523 2.32 28.75 21.39
CA TYR A 523 2.07 27.50 22.13
C TYR A 523 3.37 26.85 22.66
N GLN A 524 4.49 27.57 22.64
CA GLN A 524 5.83 27.05 23.01
C GLN A 524 6.24 25.81 22.20
N LEU A 525 5.75 25.71 20.98
CA LEU A 525 6.09 24.69 20.02
C LEU A 525 7.08 25.23 19.01
N GLY A 526 7.91 24.36 18.49
CA GLY A 526 8.81 24.65 17.40
C GLY A 526 8.39 23.96 16.10
N GLY A 527 9.13 24.26 15.01
CA GLY A 527 8.82 23.72 13.70
C GLY A 527 10.02 23.55 12.79
N ILE A 528 9.83 22.81 11.70
CA ILE A 528 10.79 22.62 10.61
C ILE A 528 10.30 23.40 9.40
N LEU A 529 11.00 24.47 9.04
CA LEU A 529 10.76 25.19 7.79
C LEU A 529 11.55 24.49 6.67
N ALA A 530 10.82 23.70 5.89
CA ALA A 530 11.34 22.77 4.90
C ALA A 530 11.13 23.23 3.45
N ASP A 531 10.92 24.52 3.23
CA ASP A 531 10.76 25.13 1.91
C ASP A 531 11.92 24.78 0.99
N GLU A 532 11.66 24.63 -0.29
CA GLU A 532 12.68 24.39 -1.30
C GLU A 532 13.79 25.47 -1.25
N MET A 533 15.02 25.11 -1.59
CA MET A 533 16.12 26.04 -1.56
C MET A 533 15.88 27.25 -2.49
N GLY A 534 16.23 28.46 -2.03
CA GLY A 534 16.02 29.69 -2.79
C GLY A 534 14.68 30.39 -2.56
N LEU A 535 13.78 29.85 -1.71
CA LEU A 535 12.51 30.48 -1.34
C LEU A 535 12.61 31.50 -0.18
N GLY A 536 13.82 31.80 0.32
CA GLY A 536 14.03 32.84 1.35
C GLY A 536 13.69 32.39 2.77
N LYS A 537 14.06 31.15 3.16
CA LYS A 537 13.91 30.65 4.54
C LYS A 537 14.60 31.55 5.57
N THR A 538 15.77 32.09 5.23
CA THR A 538 16.53 33.00 6.11
C THR A 538 15.71 34.25 6.41
N LEU A 539 15.08 34.88 5.41
CA LEU A 539 14.24 36.08 5.61
C LEU A 539 13.03 35.76 6.51
N GLN A 540 12.35 34.63 6.29
CA GLN A 540 11.23 34.19 7.14
C GLN A 540 11.69 34.04 8.60
N ALA A 541 12.85 33.42 8.81
CA ALA A 541 13.43 33.28 10.15
C ALA A 541 13.84 34.61 10.76
N ILE A 542 14.39 35.55 9.98
CA ILE A 542 14.73 36.91 10.41
C ILE A 542 13.47 37.67 10.84
N MET A 543 12.40 37.64 10.06
CA MET A 543 11.10 38.24 10.42
C MET A 543 10.58 37.67 11.73
N PHE A 544 10.67 36.34 11.94
CA PHE A 544 10.27 35.73 13.19
C PHE A 544 11.15 36.18 14.36
N MET A 545 12.47 36.19 14.23
CA MET A 545 13.39 36.68 15.27
C MET A 545 13.14 38.14 15.62
N ALA A 546 12.88 38.99 14.64
CA ALA A 546 12.51 40.38 14.81
C ALA A 546 11.21 40.56 15.62
N SER A 547 10.17 39.79 15.27
CA SER A 547 8.91 39.78 16.02
C SER A 547 9.09 39.36 17.49
N GLN A 548 9.92 38.35 17.74
CA GLN A 548 10.22 37.94 19.12
C GLN A 548 11.01 38.98 19.89
N TYR A 549 11.83 39.77 19.23
CA TYR A 549 12.55 40.89 19.82
C TYR A 549 11.62 42.03 20.20
N GLU A 550 10.72 42.44 19.30
CA GLU A 550 9.75 43.54 19.57
C GLU A 550 8.76 43.19 20.67
N GLN A 551 8.31 41.93 20.77
CA GLN A 551 7.34 41.49 21.78
C GLN A 551 7.94 41.37 23.18
N SER A 552 9.24 41.34 23.31
CA SER A 552 9.91 41.18 24.60
C SER A 552 10.28 42.53 25.19
N ASN A 553 9.58 43.00 26.21
CA ASN A 553 9.89 44.22 26.99
C ASN A 553 11.08 44.04 27.93
N SER A 554 11.84 42.94 27.89
CA SER A 554 12.94 42.69 28.83
C SER A 554 14.31 42.58 28.16
N VAL A 555 15.30 43.15 28.86
CA VAL A 555 16.70 43.39 28.45
C VAL A 555 17.52 42.13 28.07
N VAL A 556 16.99 40.90 28.12
CA VAL A 556 17.77 39.67 27.98
C VAL A 556 17.11 38.65 27.08
N ASN A 557 16.72 39.00 25.87
CA ASN A 557 16.25 38.01 24.87
C ASN A 557 17.33 37.71 23.84
N LYS A 558 18.38 36.99 24.27
CA LYS A 558 19.43 36.53 23.36
C LYS A 558 18.86 35.40 22.50
N GLN A 559 19.13 35.50 21.21
CA GLN A 559 18.73 34.51 20.21
C GLN A 559 20.00 33.88 19.61
N LEU A 560 19.93 32.63 19.22
CA LEU A 560 21.09 31.88 18.73
C LEU A 560 20.77 31.26 17.35
N VAL A 561 21.60 31.62 16.37
CA VAL A 561 21.61 30.99 15.05
C VAL A 561 22.78 30.04 14.96
N ILE A 562 22.49 28.78 14.64
CA ILE A 562 23.48 27.71 14.47
C ILE A 562 23.44 27.28 13.01
N THR A 563 24.56 27.42 12.32
CA THR A 563 24.62 27.25 10.87
C THR A 563 25.95 26.57 10.46
N PRO A 564 26.08 26.01 9.26
CA PRO A 564 27.40 25.62 8.73
C PRO A 564 28.38 26.79 8.70
N ALA A 565 29.67 26.51 8.89
CA ALA A 565 30.71 27.54 8.94
C ALA A 565 30.75 28.43 7.68
N SER A 566 30.36 27.91 6.54
CA SER A 566 30.29 28.64 5.26
C SER A 566 29.19 29.71 5.21
N LEU A 567 28.20 29.65 6.11
CA LEU A 567 27.02 30.53 6.11
C LEU A 567 27.06 31.59 7.23
N LEU A 568 28.06 31.57 8.12
CA LEU A 568 28.14 32.47 9.27
C LEU A 568 27.99 33.94 8.86
N TYR A 569 28.80 34.39 7.93
CA TYR A 569 28.82 35.78 7.47
C TYR A 569 27.67 36.13 6.51
N ASN A 570 27.10 35.11 5.84
CA ASN A 570 25.89 35.30 5.05
C ASN A 570 24.69 35.66 5.94
N TRP A 571 24.55 34.97 7.10
CA TRP A 571 23.54 35.32 8.10
C TRP A 571 23.75 36.73 8.67
N GLU A 572 24.99 37.09 8.95
CA GLU A 572 25.32 38.45 9.43
C GLU A 572 24.95 39.51 8.39
N HIS A 573 25.29 39.25 7.11
CA HIS A 573 24.98 40.17 6.01
C HIS A 573 23.44 40.28 5.76
N GLU A 574 22.71 39.17 5.74
CA GLU A 574 21.26 39.16 5.56
C GLU A 574 20.55 39.87 6.75
N LEU A 575 21.01 39.70 7.99
CA LEU A 575 20.52 40.44 9.16
C LEU A 575 20.75 41.94 9.04
N GLN A 576 21.96 42.36 8.64
CA GLN A 576 22.27 43.77 8.41
C GLN A 576 21.40 44.40 7.30
N GLN A 577 21.10 43.62 6.25
CA GLN A 577 20.32 44.07 5.12
C GLN A 577 18.80 44.15 5.45
N PHE A 578 18.26 43.15 6.11
CA PHE A 578 16.81 43.02 6.28
C PHE A 578 16.26 43.46 7.65
N ALA A 579 17.11 43.44 8.68
CA ALA A 579 16.76 43.88 10.04
C ALA A 579 17.95 44.62 10.71
N PRO A 580 18.34 45.80 10.22
CA PRO A 580 19.56 46.52 10.67
C PRO A 580 19.53 46.91 12.16
N GLU A 581 18.38 46.99 12.78
CA GLU A 581 18.21 47.27 14.23
C GLU A 581 18.63 46.08 15.12
N LEU A 582 18.63 44.87 14.58
CA LEU A 582 19.01 43.67 15.30
C LEU A 582 20.55 43.48 15.25
N GLN A 583 21.20 43.85 16.33
CA GLN A 583 22.66 43.66 16.44
C GLN A 583 23.01 42.17 16.49
N ALA A 584 23.77 41.71 15.51
CA ALA A 584 24.24 40.31 15.40
C ALA A 584 25.76 40.26 15.56
N THR A 585 26.27 39.15 16.13
CA THR A 585 27.71 38.89 16.23
C THR A 585 28.04 37.45 15.84
N VAL A 586 29.10 37.30 15.07
CA VAL A 586 29.60 35.97 14.65
C VAL A 586 30.64 35.51 15.70
N LEU A 587 30.41 34.28 16.22
CA LEU A 587 31.28 33.69 17.25
C LEU A 587 32.21 32.65 16.63
N GLU A 588 33.46 33.02 16.40
CA GLU A 588 34.49 32.11 15.91
C GLU A 588 35.27 31.45 17.06
N ALA A 589 35.68 30.18 16.86
CA ALA A 589 36.40 29.41 17.88
C ALA A 589 37.70 30.08 18.40
N SER A 590 38.39 30.86 17.56
CA SER A 590 39.58 31.59 17.83
C SER A 590 39.43 32.79 18.77
N GLN A 591 38.21 33.34 18.87
CA GLN A 591 37.90 34.56 19.60
C GLN A 591 37.53 34.31 21.07
N PHE A 592 37.24 33.05 21.44
CA PHE A 592 36.80 32.72 22.79
C PHE A 592 37.88 32.99 23.84
N GLY A 593 37.51 33.76 24.88
CA GLY A 593 38.42 34.21 25.93
C GLY A 593 38.97 35.64 25.74
N SER A 594 38.63 36.31 24.62
CA SER A 594 38.98 37.72 24.40
C SER A 594 37.96 38.66 25.06
N LYS A 595 38.43 39.81 25.62
CA LYS A 595 37.53 40.85 26.15
C LYS A 595 36.59 41.38 25.08
N LYS A 596 37.07 41.55 23.84
CA LYS A 596 36.26 42.02 22.70
C LYS A 596 35.04 41.13 22.40
N LEU A 597 35.23 39.80 22.52
CA LEU A 597 34.11 38.89 22.31
C LEU A 597 33.05 39.00 23.41
N ASN A 598 33.48 39.12 24.68
CA ASN A 598 32.54 39.26 25.78
C ASN A 598 31.70 40.55 25.64
N GLU A 599 32.36 41.69 25.32
CA GLU A 599 31.68 42.97 25.06
C GLU A 599 30.71 42.86 23.85
N ALA A 600 31.15 42.24 22.77
CA ALA A 600 30.27 41.97 21.61
C ALA A 600 29.10 41.08 21.96
N CYS A 601 29.30 40.03 22.75
CA CYS A 601 28.25 39.13 23.22
C CYS A 601 27.22 39.86 24.14
N GLU A 602 27.68 40.82 24.95
CA GLU A 602 26.75 41.60 25.79
C GLU A 602 25.85 42.52 24.96
N GLN A 603 26.43 43.18 23.96
CA GLN A 603 25.69 44.12 23.10
C GLN A 603 24.80 43.44 22.05
N ALA A 604 25.18 42.28 21.55
CA ALA A 604 24.46 41.59 20.49
C ALA A 604 23.14 40.96 20.95
N HIS A 605 22.08 41.14 20.16
CA HIS A 605 20.81 40.50 20.31
C HIS A 605 20.83 39.07 19.76
N ILE A 606 21.56 38.84 18.67
CA ILE A 606 21.65 37.56 17.95
C ILE A 606 23.10 37.08 17.91
N TRP A 607 23.33 35.86 18.34
CA TRP A 607 24.60 35.18 18.24
C TRP A 607 24.56 34.20 17.07
N ILE A 608 25.58 34.27 16.21
CA ILE A 608 25.72 33.38 15.05
C ILE A 608 26.93 32.47 15.28
N VAL A 609 26.72 31.16 15.25
CA VAL A 609 27.77 30.18 15.54
C VAL A 609 27.75 28.99 14.61
N SER A 610 28.92 28.40 14.32
CA SER A 610 28.95 27.15 13.55
C SER A 610 28.68 25.94 14.43
N TYR A 611 28.12 24.86 13.84
CA TYR A 611 27.93 23.56 14.53
C TYR A 611 29.25 23.06 15.16
N GLN A 612 30.38 23.30 14.52
CA GLN A 612 31.68 22.88 15.01
C GLN A 612 32.12 23.71 16.23
N THR A 613 31.99 25.04 16.17
CA THR A 613 32.32 25.93 17.26
C THR A 613 31.45 25.69 18.48
N LEU A 614 30.12 25.51 18.26
CA LEU A 614 29.20 25.15 19.33
C LEU A 614 29.65 23.88 20.07
N ARG A 615 30.03 22.86 19.33
CA ARG A 615 30.49 21.58 19.91
C ARG A 615 31.79 21.72 20.70
N MET A 616 32.74 22.56 20.20
CA MET A 616 34.04 22.80 20.87
C MET A 616 33.91 23.64 22.13
N LYS A 617 32.93 24.56 22.16
CA LYS A 617 32.73 25.52 23.24
C LYS A 617 31.41 25.34 23.97
N LEU A 618 30.95 24.09 24.08
CA LEU A 618 29.63 23.74 24.60
C LEU A 618 29.34 24.32 25.98
N ASP A 619 30.31 24.27 26.88
CA ASP A 619 30.14 24.77 28.27
C ASP A 619 29.81 26.28 28.31
N PHE A 620 30.37 27.05 27.41
CA PHE A 620 30.02 28.47 27.25
C PHE A 620 28.57 28.65 26.86
N PHE A 621 28.07 27.89 25.89
CA PHE A 621 26.68 28.04 25.42
C PHE A 621 25.66 27.49 26.43
N THR A 622 25.99 26.45 27.16
CA THR A 622 25.10 25.86 28.18
C THR A 622 24.98 26.72 29.46
N SER A 623 25.95 27.62 29.71
CA SER A 623 25.85 28.59 30.81
C SER A 623 24.88 29.74 30.52
N HIS A 624 24.45 29.88 29.26
CA HIS A 624 23.48 30.90 28.83
C HIS A 624 22.12 30.24 28.51
N SER A 625 21.06 31.02 28.67
CA SER A 625 19.72 30.63 28.19
C SER A 625 19.35 31.52 27.00
N PHE A 626 18.78 30.93 25.99
CA PHE A 626 18.35 31.60 24.78
C PHE A 626 16.83 31.67 24.71
N HIS A 627 16.29 32.72 24.13
CA HIS A 627 14.88 32.80 23.87
C HIS A 627 14.51 31.90 22.66
N THR A 628 15.26 32.05 21.58
CA THR A 628 15.04 31.31 20.33
C THR A 628 16.36 30.71 19.84
N ILE A 629 16.32 29.47 19.40
CA ILE A 629 17.41 28.82 18.67
C ILE A 629 16.91 28.46 17.26
N ILE A 630 17.64 28.92 16.26
CA ILE A 630 17.43 28.56 14.86
C ILE A 630 18.61 27.73 14.38
N CYS A 631 18.34 26.51 13.91
CA CYS A 631 19.33 25.63 13.31
C CYS A 631 19.16 25.63 11.79
N ASP A 632 20.08 26.24 11.07
CA ASP A 632 20.08 26.26 9.61
C ASP A 632 20.84 25.05 9.05
N GLU A 633 20.39 24.55 7.88
CA GLU A 633 20.85 23.30 7.27
C GLU A 633 20.81 22.14 8.28
N ALA A 634 19.62 21.91 8.83
CA ALA A 634 19.40 20.98 9.96
C ALA A 634 19.79 19.52 9.67
N GLN A 635 20.01 19.15 8.40
CA GLN A 635 20.58 17.85 8.05
C GLN A 635 21.97 17.62 8.69
N ALA A 636 22.64 18.66 9.21
CA ALA A 636 23.89 18.54 9.92
C ALA A 636 23.79 17.67 11.21
N PHE A 637 22.61 17.53 11.79
CA PHE A 637 22.35 16.73 13.00
C PHE A 637 21.23 15.69 12.86
N LYS A 638 20.91 15.29 11.61
CA LYS A 638 19.90 14.27 11.31
C LYS A 638 20.12 12.90 11.97
N ASN A 639 21.34 12.64 12.46
CA ASN A 639 21.69 11.41 13.17
C ASN A 639 21.89 11.72 14.66
N ASP A 640 21.08 11.09 15.50
CA ASP A 640 21.05 11.24 16.96
C ASP A 640 22.34 10.92 17.68
N TYR A 641 23.11 9.98 17.12
CA TYR A 641 24.36 9.51 17.72
C TYR A 641 25.53 10.46 17.48
N THR A 642 25.31 11.56 16.75
CA THR A 642 26.38 12.53 16.51
C THR A 642 26.65 13.40 17.74
N LYS A 643 27.91 13.77 17.91
CA LYS A 643 28.32 14.73 18.95
C LYS A 643 27.60 16.08 18.82
N THR A 644 27.19 16.43 17.60
CA THR A 644 26.44 17.66 17.29
C THR A 644 25.03 17.60 17.85
N ALA A 645 24.29 16.52 17.59
CA ALA A 645 22.93 16.33 18.11
C ALA A 645 22.93 16.30 19.66
N ALA A 646 23.92 15.63 20.27
CA ALA A 646 24.06 15.60 21.72
C ALA A 646 24.35 16.99 22.31
N ALA A 647 25.15 17.84 21.63
CA ALA A 647 25.44 19.20 22.07
C ALA A 647 24.17 20.09 21.98
N LEU A 648 23.43 20.02 20.88
CA LEU A 648 22.21 20.80 20.69
C LEU A 648 21.13 20.52 21.75
N ARG A 649 20.99 19.28 22.20
CA ARG A 649 20.00 18.89 23.24
C ARG A 649 20.31 19.49 24.61
N LYS A 650 21.57 19.85 24.90
CA LYS A 650 21.96 20.45 26.17
C LYS A 650 21.66 21.94 26.26
N LEU A 651 21.32 22.59 25.15
CA LEU A 651 21.02 24.02 25.11
C LEU A 651 19.66 24.31 25.74
N ARG A 652 19.61 25.39 26.54
CA ARG A 652 18.38 25.88 27.17
C ARG A 652 17.73 26.95 26.30
N THR A 653 16.45 26.76 25.90
CA THR A 653 15.75 27.73 25.08
C THR A 653 14.24 27.49 25.19
N ILE A 654 13.45 28.52 24.88
CA ILE A 654 12.00 28.45 24.82
C ILE A 654 11.56 27.94 23.45
N HIS A 655 12.09 28.49 22.36
CA HIS A 655 11.69 28.16 21.00
C HIS A 655 12.84 27.53 20.21
N ARG A 656 12.55 26.47 19.46
CA ARG A 656 13.50 25.78 18.61
C ARG A 656 12.93 25.62 17.20
N TYR A 657 13.65 26.11 16.21
CA TYR A 657 13.30 25.96 14.81
C TYR A 657 14.46 25.34 14.02
N ALA A 658 14.10 24.57 13.02
CA ALA A 658 15.06 23.99 12.08
C ALA A 658 14.72 24.47 10.66
N LEU A 659 15.72 24.93 9.93
CA LEU A 659 15.61 25.29 8.52
C LEU A 659 16.35 24.24 7.71
N THR A 660 15.71 23.72 6.65
CA THR A 660 16.34 22.75 5.76
C THR A 660 15.65 22.75 4.40
N GLY A 661 16.38 22.55 3.32
CA GLY A 661 15.80 22.33 1.99
C GLY A 661 15.46 20.85 1.74
N THR A 662 16.00 19.94 2.56
CA THR A 662 15.88 18.49 2.42
C THR A 662 15.61 17.84 3.78
N PRO A 663 14.38 17.90 4.31
CA PRO A 663 14.05 17.38 5.64
C PRO A 663 14.18 15.85 5.75
N ILE A 664 14.02 15.16 4.63
CA ILE A 664 14.18 13.72 4.50
C ILE A 664 15.10 13.46 3.31
N GLU A 665 16.33 13.03 3.59
CA GLU A 665 17.24 12.61 2.53
C GLU A 665 17.22 11.11 2.31
N ASN A 666 17.14 10.35 3.40
CA ASN A 666 17.31 8.90 3.35
C ASN A 666 16.34 8.09 4.19
N ARG A 667 15.92 8.52 5.37
CA ARG A 667 15.12 7.74 6.32
C ARG A 667 14.19 8.62 7.15
N LEU A 668 13.10 8.02 7.57
CA LEU A 668 12.13 8.65 8.45
C LEU A 668 12.71 8.99 9.82
N GLU A 669 13.65 8.17 10.31
CA GLU A 669 14.38 8.41 11.57
C GLU A 669 15.16 9.73 11.55
N GLU A 670 15.63 10.17 10.37
CA GLU A 670 16.31 11.45 10.21
C GLU A 670 15.37 12.62 10.50
N LEU A 671 14.14 12.57 9.99
CA LEU A 671 13.10 13.56 10.28
C LEU A 671 12.74 13.56 11.77
N LEU A 672 12.50 12.38 12.36
CA LEU A 672 12.19 12.25 13.78
C LEU A 672 13.34 12.74 14.67
N SER A 673 14.58 12.62 14.21
CA SER A 673 15.75 13.20 14.89
C SER A 673 15.68 14.72 14.96
N ILE A 674 15.35 15.38 13.86
CA ILE A 674 15.19 16.83 13.80
C ILE A 674 13.97 17.26 14.64
N LEU A 675 12.84 16.57 14.51
CA LEU A 675 11.62 16.84 15.29
C LEU A 675 11.85 16.69 16.80
N SER A 676 12.64 15.69 17.22
CA SER A 676 12.98 15.50 18.63
C SER A 676 13.88 16.61 19.21
N PHE A 677 14.61 17.33 18.36
CA PHE A 677 15.32 18.54 18.77
C PHE A 677 14.34 19.71 18.85
N VAL A 678 13.48 19.89 17.85
CA VAL A 678 12.56 21.03 17.75
C VAL A 678 11.48 20.98 18.85
N ASN A 679 10.89 19.82 19.10
CA ASN A 679 9.88 19.58 20.13
C ASN A 679 10.27 18.36 20.98
N PRO A 680 11.22 18.49 21.93
CA PRO A 680 11.78 17.36 22.68
C PRO A 680 10.74 16.56 23.45
N GLU A 681 9.76 17.23 24.07
CA GLU A 681 8.74 16.58 24.89
C GLU A 681 7.74 15.80 24.03
N LEU A 682 7.46 16.30 22.82
CA LEU A 682 6.52 15.69 21.89
C LEU A 682 7.10 14.44 21.22
N PHE A 683 8.37 14.51 20.81
CA PHE A 683 9.05 13.45 20.06
C PHE A 683 10.13 12.72 20.87
N ALA A 684 9.98 12.66 22.21
CA ALA A 684 10.91 11.98 23.10
C ALA A 684 11.04 10.48 22.80
N ASP A 685 9.92 9.82 22.59
CA ASP A 685 9.85 8.39 22.27
C ASP A 685 9.69 8.18 20.75
N LYS A 686 10.80 8.04 20.05
CA LYS A 686 10.81 7.86 18.59
C LYS A 686 10.21 6.55 18.15
N GLN A 687 10.34 5.49 18.96
CA GLN A 687 9.82 4.17 18.62
C GLN A 687 8.30 4.21 18.50
N LYS A 688 7.65 4.89 19.43
CA LYS A 688 6.19 5.11 19.38
C LYS A 688 5.73 5.73 18.05
N TRP A 689 6.51 6.66 17.49
CA TRP A 689 6.22 7.32 16.22
C TRP A 689 6.49 6.43 15.00
N LEU A 690 7.55 5.62 15.06
CA LEU A 690 7.89 4.67 14.00
C LEU A 690 6.89 3.52 13.89
N ASP A 691 6.25 3.15 15.01
CA ASP A 691 5.22 2.10 15.07
C ASP A 691 3.84 2.56 14.53
N LEU A 692 3.65 3.86 14.29
CA LEU A 692 2.41 4.38 13.73
C LEU A 692 2.30 4.07 12.21
N PRO A 693 1.08 3.80 11.71
CA PRO A 693 0.83 3.79 10.28
C PRO A 693 1.29 5.12 9.64
N ARG A 694 1.92 5.07 8.48
CA ARG A 694 2.52 6.24 7.83
C ARG A 694 1.54 7.38 7.57
N THR A 695 0.32 7.06 7.19
CA THR A 695 -0.75 8.06 6.99
C THR A 695 -1.00 8.85 8.26
N LYS A 696 -1.08 8.19 9.40
CA LYS A 696 -1.24 8.83 10.71
C LYS A 696 0.00 9.61 11.14
N LEU A 697 1.18 9.06 10.89
CA LEU A 697 2.43 9.76 11.17
C LEU A 697 2.53 11.06 10.33
N LYS A 698 2.21 10.99 9.04
CA LYS A 698 2.19 12.17 8.15
C LYS A 698 1.22 13.24 8.67
N GLN A 699 0.01 12.85 9.05
CA GLN A 699 -0.99 13.77 9.63
C GLN A 699 -0.52 14.41 10.93
N ALA A 700 0.12 13.64 11.81
CA ALA A 700 0.58 14.12 13.10
C ALA A 700 1.83 15.01 13.03
N VAL A 701 2.69 14.83 12.02
CA VAL A 701 3.90 15.62 11.78
C VAL A 701 3.62 16.87 10.94
N ALA A 702 2.63 16.83 10.06
CA ALA A 702 2.31 17.92 9.14
C ALA A 702 2.23 19.31 9.78
N PRO A 703 1.64 19.51 10.97
CA PRO A 703 1.59 20.84 11.61
C PRO A 703 2.95 21.41 11.99
N PHE A 704 3.95 20.56 12.21
CA PHE A 704 5.30 20.93 12.65
C PHE A 704 6.32 21.04 11.50
N MET A 705 5.88 20.86 10.26
CA MET A 705 6.72 20.93 9.09
C MET A 705 6.02 21.68 7.95
N LEU A 706 6.52 22.87 7.63
CA LEU A 706 6.06 23.63 6.48
C LEU A 706 7.00 23.39 5.30
N ARG A 707 6.48 22.87 4.20
CA ARG A 707 7.22 22.60 2.97
C ARG A 707 6.46 23.09 1.76
N ARG A 708 7.12 23.94 0.97
CA ARG A 708 6.58 24.46 -0.30
C ARG A 708 7.64 24.31 -1.38
N THR A 709 7.22 24.05 -2.60
CA THR A 709 8.10 23.96 -3.78
C THR A 709 8.09 25.27 -4.58
N LYS A 710 9.14 25.51 -5.36
CA LYS A 710 9.22 26.67 -6.24
C LYS A 710 8.07 26.69 -7.24
N LYS A 711 7.65 25.52 -7.73
CA LYS A 711 6.55 25.40 -8.69
C LYS A 711 5.19 25.85 -8.11
N GLU A 712 4.99 25.66 -6.81
CA GLU A 712 3.75 26.03 -6.12
C GLU A 712 3.66 27.54 -5.85
N VAL A 713 4.79 28.18 -5.52
CA VAL A 713 4.79 29.56 -4.98
C VAL A 713 5.46 30.60 -5.86
N LEU A 714 6.23 30.20 -6.88
CA LEU A 714 7.00 31.10 -7.75
C LEU A 714 6.70 30.79 -9.22
N GLN A 715 5.68 31.45 -9.79
CA GLN A 715 5.37 31.33 -11.23
C GLN A 715 6.29 32.18 -12.11
N GLU A 716 7.05 33.10 -11.52
CA GLU A 716 7.89 34.10 -12.23
C GLU A 716 9.32 33.61 -12.53
N LEU A 717 9.75 32.47 -11.94
CA LEU A 717 11.10 31.98 -12.17
C LEU A 717 11.27 31.48 -13.61
N PRO A 718 12.37 31.88 -14.29
CA PRO A 718 12.70 31.33 -15.59
C PRO A 718 12.80 29.81 -15.58
N PRO A 719 12.56 29.15 -16.73
CA PRO A 719 12.62 27.68 -16.80
C PRO A 719 14.02 27.16 -16.50
N LYS A 720 14.07 26.01 -15.82
CA LYS A 720 15.27 25.20 -15.56
C LYS A 720 15.30 24.07 -16.58
N VAL A 721 16.40 24.01 -17.36
CA VAL A 721 16.64 22.95 -18.35
C VAL A 721 17.79 22.07 -17.85
N GLU A 722 17.56 20.76 -17.79
CA GLU A 722 18.59 19.79 -17.41
C GLU A 722 18.96 18.94 -18.62
N SER A 723 20.25 18.80 -18.91
CA SER A 723 20.76 17.96 -19.97
C SER A 723 21.96 17.13 -19.51
N THR A 724 22.08 15.93 -20.08
CA THR A 724 23.22 15.04 -19.85
C THR A 724 24.02 14.91 -21.13
N TYR A 725 25.30 15.21 -21.05
CA TYR A 725 26.25 15.06 -22.15
C TYR A 725 27.14 13.85 -21.88
N SER A 726 27.03 12.85 -22.74
CA SER A 726 27.82 11.63 -22.65
C SER A 726 29.05 11.74 -23.57
N SER A 727 30.21 11.36 -23.06
CA SER A 727 31.43 11.26 -23.83
C SER A 727 32.07 9.87 -23.70
N PRO A 728 32.44 9.19 -24.79
CA PRO A 728 33.16 7.94 -24.73
C PRO A 728 34.56 8.18 -24.15
N LEU A 729 35.04 7.23 -23.35
CA LEU A 729 36.42 7.29 -22.80
C LEU A 729 37.46 7.27 -23.94
N THR A 730 38.56 8.01 -23.76
CA THR A 730 39.73 7.85 -24.67
C THR A 730 40.25 6.42 -24.60
N MET A 731 40.95 5.96 -25.66
CA MET A 731 41.43 4.59 -25.71
C MET A 731 42.36 4.21 -24.53
N GLU A 732 43.13 5.15 -24.05
CA GLU A 732 43.99 4.97 -22.89
C GLU A 732 43.18 4.94 -21.59
N GLN A 733 42.22 5.85 -21.41
CA GLN A 733 41.30 5.81 -20.28
C GLN A 733 40.53 4.50 -20.22
N LYS A 734 40.02 4.01 -21.38
CA LYS A 734 39.26 2.74 -21.49
C LYS A 734 40.09 1.54 -21.02
N LYS A 735 41.36 1.47 -21.45
CA LYS A 735 42.29 0.39 -21.03
C LYS A 735 42.50 0.44 -19.50
N LEU A 736 42.77 1.63 -18.95
CA LEU A 736 43.00 1.82 -17.51
C LEU A 736 41.74 1.49 -16.70
N TYR A 737 40.58 1.97 -17.16
CA TYR A 737 39.30 1.73 -16.50
C TYR A 737 38.99 0.22 -16.44
N LEU A 738 39.09 -0.50 -17.57
CA LEU A 738 38.81 -1.92 -17.64
C LEU A 738 39.78 -2.75 -16.79
N ALA A 739 41.08 -2.44 -16.84
CA ALA A 739 42.07 -3.11 -16.00
C ALA A 739 41.79 -2.96 -14.51
N TYR A 740 41.42 -1.74 -14.08
CA TYR A 740 41.12 -1.49 -12.68
C TYR A 740 39.78 -2.10 -12.25
N LEU A 741 38.76 -2.08 -13.12
CA LEU A 741 37.47 -2.70 -12.89
C LEU A 741 37.63 -4.23 -12.71
N ALA A 742 38.36 -4.89 -13.58
CA ALA A 742 38.64 -6.34 -13.49
C ALA A 742 39.32 -6.69 -12.16
N LYS A 743 40.34 -5.93 -11.77
CA LYS A 743 41.01 -6.09 -10.48
C LYS A 743 40.05 -5.94 -9.31
N LEU A 744 39.18 -4.93 -9.34
CA LEU A 744 38.23 -4.68 -8.28
C LEU A 744 37.15 -5.78 -8.18
N GLN A 745 36.72 -6.34 -9.33
CA GLN A 745 35.83 -7.47 -9.40
C GLN A 745 36.47 -8.73 -8.79
N GLU A 746 37.70 -9.03 -9.15
CA GLU A 746 38.46 -10.16 -8.61
C GLU A 746 38.64 -10.05 -7.08
N ASP A 747 39.03 -8.88 -6.58
CA ASP A 747 39.18 -8.62 -5.15
C ASP A 747 37.85 -8.70 -4.38
N SER A 748 36.75 -8.32 -5.03
CA SER A 748 35.40 -8.41 -4.41
C SER A 748 34.89 -9.85 -4.29
N LEU A 749 35.28 -10.73 -5.21
CA LEU A 749 34.92 -12.15 -5.21
C LEU A 749 35.76 -12.97 -4.21
N LYS A 750 37.03 -12.61 -3.98
CA LYS A 750 37.94 -13.34 -3.08
C LYS A 750 37.58 -13.25 -1.58
N HIS A 751 36.68 -12.33 -1.17
CA HIS A 751 36.36 -12.09 0.24
C HIS A 751 34.87 -12.34 0.57
N LEU A 752 34.42 -13.57 0.41
CA LEU A 752 33.03 -14.00 0.72
C LEU A 752 32.74 -14.27 2.23
N ASP A 753 33.70 -14.03 3.11
CA ASP A 753 33.55 -14.27 4.55
C ASP A 753 32.55 -13.27 5.19
N PRO A 754 31.44 -13.77 5.78
CA PRO A 754 30.39 -12.93 6.39
C PRO A 754 30.89 -12.02 7.55
N LYS A 755 31.96 -12.42 8.23
CA LYS A 755 32.55 -11.67 9.38
C LYS A 755 33.31 -10.41 8.95
N LYS A 756 33.61 -10.22 7.65
CA LYS A 756 34.38 -9.09 7.12
C LYS A 756 33.57 -8.13 6.23
N ARG A 757 32.23 -8.19 6.30
CA ARG A 757 31.33 -7.33 5.49
C ARG A 757 31.68 -5.83 5.55
N GLY A 758 31.97 -5.28 6.71
CA GLY A 758 32.28 -3.86 6.84
C GLY A 758 33.58 -3.45 6.13
N GLN A 759 34.62 -4.27 6.20
CA GLN A 759 35.91 -4.03 5.51
C GLN A 759 35.77 -4.17 4.01
N ARG A 760 34.97 -5.14 3.53
CA ARG A 760 34.66 -5.35 2.11
C ARG A 760 33.96 -4.11 1.53
N ARG A 761 32.93 -3.59 2.21
CA ARG A 761 32.20 -2.39 1.80
C ARG A 761 33.14 -1.17 1.66
N ILE A 762 34.03 -0.96 2.60
CA ILE A 762 35.02 0.15 2.55
C ILE A 762 35.94 -0.03 1.33
N LYS A 763 36.44 -1.23 1.03
CA LYS A 763 37.30 -1.50 -0.13
C LYS A 763 36.57 -1.27 -1.44
N ILE A 764 35.32 -1.74 -1.56
CA ILE A 764 34.49 -1.53 -2.76
C ILE A 764 34.24 -0.03 -2.98
N LEU A 765 33.87 0.73 -1.95
CA LEU A 765 33.66 2.17 -2.06
C LEU A 765 34.94 2.92 -2.46
N ALA A 766 36.09 2.53 -1.91
CA ALA A 766 37.36 3.09 -2.31
C ALA A 766 37.69 2.75 -3.79
N GLY A 767 37.45 1.54 -4.22
CA GLY A 767 37.63 1.12 -5.61
C GLY A 767 36.72 1.87 -6.57
N ILE A 768 35.44 2.01 -6.26
CA ILE A 768 34.50 2.81 -7.04
C ILE A 768 34.97 4.28 -7.12
N THR A 769 35.48 4.83 -6.02
CA THR A 769 36.03 6.19 -6.05
C THR A 769 37.19 6.32 -7.02
N ARG A 770 38.04 5.31 -7.11
CA ARG A 770 39.14 5.28 -8.09
C ARG A 770 38.65 5.16 -9.53
N LEU A 771 37.69 4.31 -9.80
CA LEU A 771 37.06 4.23 -11.13
C LEU A 771 36.46 5.58 -11.55
N ARG A 772 35.79 6.29 -10.66
CA ARG A 772 35.29 7.64 -10.93
C ARG A 772 36.38 8.66 -11.20
N GLN A 773 37.52 8.59 -10.47
CA GLN A 773 38.69 9.41 -10.77
C GLN A 773 39.24 9.15 -12.17
N ILE A 774 39.32 7.90 -12.60
CA ILE A 774 39.75 7.54 -13.97
C ILE A 774 38.75 8.08 -15.01
N CYS A 775 37.41 8.05 -14.74
CA CYS A 775 36.44 8.67 -15.63
C CYS A 775 36.59 10.20 -15.74
N CYS A 776 36.97 10.87 -14.66
CA CYS A 776 37.22 12.30 -14.66
C CYS A 776 38.55 12.66 -15.40
N HIS A 777 39.66 12.13 -14.91
CA HIS A 777 40.98 12.26 -15.49
C HIS A 777 41.96 11.27 -14.84
N PRO A 778 42.68 10.44 -15.61
CA PRO A 778 43.60 9.45 -15.04
C PRO A 778 44.71 10.05 -14.15
N ALA A 779 45.17 11.28 -14.41
CA ALA A 779 46.12 11.98 -13.57
C ALA A 779 45.67 12.15 -12.09
N LEU A 780 44.40 11.99 -11.79
CA LEU A 780 43.89 11.99 -10.38
C LEU A 780 44.35 10.76 -9.59
N PHE A 781 44.79 9.75 -10.28
CA PHE A 781 45.15 8.45 -9.71
C PHE A 781 46.54 7.97 -10.11
N ILE A 782 47.02 8.32 -11.33
CA ILE A 782 48.30 7.89 -11.89
C ILE A 782 49.24 9.11 -11.90
N GLU A 783 50.36 9.01 -11.17
CA GLU A 783 51.38 10.03 -11.17
C GLU A 783 52.09 10.05 -12.53
N GLY A 784 52.27 11.26 -13.11
CA GLY A 784 52.98 11.44 -14.37
C GLY A 784 52.16 11.03 -15.61
N TYR A 785 50.81 10.99 -15.52
CA TYR A 785 49.97 10.80 -16.68
C TYR A 785 49.86 12.09 -17.51
N ASP A 786 50.40 12.04 -18.73
CA ASP A 786 50.39 13.18 -19.66
C ASP A 786 49.32 13.06 -20.78
N GLY A 787 48.42 12.09 -20.66
CA GLY A 787 47.36 11.87 -21.66
C GLY A 787 46.11 12.72 -21.36
N ASP A 788 45.23 12.80 -22.35
CA ASP A 788 43.98 13.57 -22.31
C ASP A 788 42.83 12.81 -21.64
N SER A 789 41.80 13.56 -21.26
CA SER A 789 40.52 13.04 -20.77
C SER A 789 39.41 13.51 -21.70
N ALA A 790 38.57 12.58 -22.11
CA ALA A 790 37.40 12.86 -22.96
C ALA A 790 36.44 13.88 -22.31
N LYS A 791 36.16 13.73 -20.99
CA LYS A 791 35.31 14.70 -20.24
C LYS A 791 35.99 16.08 -20.15
N LEU A 792 37.31 16.18 -20.01
CA LEU A 792 38.00 17.46 -19.96
C LEU A 792 37.92 18.17 -21.29
N GLN A 793 38.13 17.45 -22.41
CA GLN A 793 38.02 18.03 -23.76
C GLN A 793 36.58 18.52 -24.02
N GLN A 794 35.56 17.73 -23.64
CA GLN A 794 34.15 18.13 -23.76
C GLN A 794 33.83 19.36 -22.89
N LEU A 795 34.34 19.42 -21.65
CA LEU A 795 34.16 20.59 -20.78
C LEU A 795 34.75 21.83 -21.43
N LEU A 796 35.98 21.77 -21.92
CA LEU A 796 36.67 22.89 -22.55
C LEU A 796 35.95 23.39 -23.78
N GLN A 797 35.41 22.49 -24.61
CA GLN A 797 34.54 22.86 -25.75
C GLN A 797 33.27 23.58 -25.31
N LEU A 798 32.56 23.05 -24.27
CA LEU A 798 31.35 23.69 -23.74
C LEU A 798 31.63 25.07 -23.13
N VAL A 799 32.80 25.25 -22.49
CA VAL A 799 33.22 26.55 -21.96
C VAL A 799 33.52 27.52 -23.10
N GLU A 800 34.24 27.10 -24.14
CA GLU A 800 34.53 27.92 -25.30
C GLU A 800 33.25 28.39 -26.02
N GLU A 801 32.34 27.44 -26.34
CA GLU A 801 31.04 27.72 -26.94
C GLU A 801 30.18 28.66 -26.04
N GLY A 802 30.14 28.38 -24.73
CA GLY A 802 29.36 29.16 -23.77
C GLY A 802 29.88 30.58 -23.63
N CYS A 803 31.20 30.79 -23.43
CA CYS A 803 31.83 32.10 -23.33
C CYS A 803 31.67 32.91 -24.63
N ALA A 804 31.74 32.25 -25.81
CA ALA A 804 31.57 32.91 -27.10
C ALA A 804 30.16 33.55 -27.26
N ILE A 805 29.16 32.99 -26.57
CA ILE A 805 27.78 33.53 -26.57
C ILE A 805 27.45 34.34 -25.30
N GLY A 806 28.48 34.67 -24.50
CA GLY A 806 28.34 35.49 -23.30
C GLY A 806 27.66 34.81 -22.11
N LYS A 807 27.64 33.47 -22.04
CA LYS A 807 27.12 32.73 -20.88
C LYS A 807 28.03 32.82 -19.68
N ARG A 808 27.42 32.75 -18.51
CA ARG A 808 28.15 32.79 -17.21
C ARG A 808 28.04 31.44 -16.56
N ILE A 809 29.19 30.73 -16.44
CA ILE A 809 29.23 29.29 -16.22
C ILE A 809 29.81 28.99 -14.84
N LEU A 810 29.09 28.17 -14.06
CA LEU A 810 29.61 27.54 -12.85
C LEU A 810 30.04 26.10 -13.15
N ILE A 811 31.21 25.72 -12.71
CA ILE A 811 31.74 24.36 -12.88
C ILE A 811 31.91 23.73 -11.50
N PHE A 812 31.18 22.65 -11.24
CA PHE A 812 31.26 21.93 -9.98
C PHE A 812 32.00 20.59 -10.15
N SER A 813 32.89 20.29 -9.21
CA SER A 813 33.46 18.94 -9.05
C SER A 813 33.62 18.60 -7.56
N GLN A 814 33.49 17.29 -7.23
CA GLN A 814 33.80 16.83 -5.88
C GLN A 814 35.30 16.72 -5.63
N PHE A 815 36.10 16.54 -6.69
CA PHE A 815 37.55 16.39 -6.60
C PHE A 815 38.26 17.73 -6.77
N THR A 816 38.81 18.27 -5.67
CA THR A 816 39.57 19.53 -5.69
C THR A 816 40.80 19.44 -6.58
N SER A 817 41.43 18.25 -6.68
CA SER A 817 42.51 17.99 -7.62
C SER A 817 42.06 18.12 -9.08
N MET A 818 40.82 17.71 -9.41
CA MET A 818 40.27 17.89 -10.76
C MET A 818 40.03 19.37 -11.06
N LEU A 819 39.47 20.11 -10.11
CA LEU A 819 39.30 21.56 -10.26
C LEU A 819 40.61 22.31 -10.52
N ARG A 820 41.72 21.85 -9.92
CA ARG A 820 43.05 22.41 -10.20
C ARG A 820 43.49 22.12 -11.63
N ILE A 821 43.30 20.91 -12.14
CA ILE A 821 43.57 20.55 -13.54
C ILE A 821 42.76 21.45 -14.47
N ILE A 822 41.46 21.58 -14.23
CA ILE A 822 40.56 22.44 -15.01
C ILE A 822 41.06 23.92 -14.95
N SER A 823 41.42 24.41 -13.75
CA SER A 823 41.92 25.76 -13.55
C SER A 823 43.19 26.02 -14.41
N THR A 824 44.15 25.11 -14.38
CA THR A 824 45.39 25.21 -15.16
C THR A 824 45.10 25.22 -16.69
N GLU A 825 44.21 24.34 -17.16
CA GLU A 825 43.86 24.29 -18.59
C GLU A 825 43.12 25.56 -19.06
N LEU A 826 42.22 26.11 -18.21
CA LEU A 826 41.55 27.38 -18.50
C LEU A 826 42.51 28.56 -18.53
N GLU A 827 43.47 28.60 -17.62
CA GLU A 827 44.54 29.65 -17.58
C GLU A 827 45.42 29.59 -18.82
N VAL A 828 45.84 28.38 -19.26
CA VAL A 828 46.65 28.20 -20.49
C VAL A 828 45.91 28.72 -21.70
N ARG A 829 44.55 28.62 -21.71
CA ARG A 829 43.68 29.10 -22.81
C ARG A 829 43.27 30.58 -22.64
N GLY A 830 43.71 31.21 -21.57
CA GLY A 830 43.49 32.66 -21.32
C GLY A 830 42.13 32.98 -20.67
N TYR A 831 41.37 31.98 -20.19
CA TYR A 831 40.12 32.23 -19.48
C TYR A 831 40.35 32.60 -18.02
N ARG A 832 39.88 33.77 -17.63
CA ARG A 832 39.89 34.21 -16.22
C ARG A 832 38.72 33.64 -15.47
N HIS A 833 38.97 33.04 -14.32
CA HIS A 833 37.93 32.42 -13.50
C HIS A 833 38.12 32.71 -12.01
N PHE A 834 37.06 32.56 -11.22
CA PHE A 834 37.16 32.46 -9.77
C PHE A 834 37.31 30.98 -9.38
N TYR A 835 37.99 30.73 -8.28
CA TYR A 835 38.23 29.41 -7.73
C TYR A 835 37.83 29.38 -6.25
N LEU A 836 36.99 28.40 -5.85
CA LEU A 836 36.51 28.25 -4.49
C LEU A 836 36.53 26.78 -4.05
N ASP A 837 37.28 26.49 -3.01
CA ASP A 837 37.28 25.15 -2.38
C ASP A 837 37.17 25.25 -0.85
N GLY A 838 37.34 24.10 -0.14
CA GLY A 838 37.27 24.03 1.32
C GLY A 838 38.29 24.89 2.07
N SER A 839 39.41 25.23 1.44
CA SER A 839 40.50 26.03 2.06
C SER A 839 40.28 27.55 1.93
N THR A 840 39.39 28.01 1.04
CA THR A 840 39.08 29.43 0.84
C THR A 840 38.47 30.03 2.10
N PRO A 841 39.02 31.12 2.66
CA PRO A 841 38.49 31.78 3.85
C PRO A 841 37.04 32.26 3.69
N PRO A 842 36.18 32.20 4.71
CA PRO A 842 34.76 32.55 4.58
C PRO A 842 34.49 33.98 4.07
N LYS A 843 35.31 34.94 4.45
CA LYS A 843 35.20 36.34 3.97
C LYS A 843 35.52 36.50 2.49
N GLU A 844 36.54 35.80 2.00
CA GLU A 844 36.89 35.82 0.58
C GLU A 844 35.81 35.16 -0.29
N ARG A 845 35.12 34.14 0.24
CA ARG A 845 34.00 33.50 -0.48
C ARG A 845 32.92 34.50 -0.86
N ILE A 846 32.53 35.39 0.07
CA ILE A 846 31.52 36.41 -0.18
C ILE A 846 32.02 37.39 -1.24
N GLN A 847 33.28 37.87 -1.13
CA GLN A 847 33.88 38.78 -2.11
C GLN A 847 33.86 38.17 -3.54
N TYR A 848 34.24 36.88 -3.68
CA TYR A 848 34.22 36.22 -4.98
C TYR A 848 32.81 36.06 -5.54
N VAL A 849 31.82 35.78 -4.68
CA VAL A 849 30.41 35.65 -5.06
C VAL A 849 29.88 37.02 -5.54
N ASP A 850 30.18 38.07 -4.77
CA ASP A 850 29.70 39.43 -5.12
C ASP A 850 30.36 39.92 -6.42
N ALA A 851 31.66 39.75 -6.58
CA ALA A 851 32.40 40.08 -7.78
C ALA A 851 31.91 39.27 -9.00
N PHE A 852 31.62 38.01 -8.82
CA PHE A 852 31.03 37.17 -9.85
C PHE A 852 29.62 37.67 -10.21
N ASN A 853 28.72 37.91 -9.26
CA ASN A 853 27.36 38.41 -9.53
C ASN A 853 27.37 39.78 -10.24
N GLN A 854 28.37 40.65 -9.96
CA GLN A 854 28.60 41.94 -10.63
C GLN A 854 29.16 41.80 -12.06
N GLY A 855 29.60 40.62 -12.47
CA GLY A 855 30.04 40.35 -13.86
C GLY A 855 31.53 40.51 -14.09
N GLU A 856 32.38 40.50 -13.05
CA GLU A 856 33.85 40.66 -13.23
C GLU A 856 34.49 39.48 -14.00
N ARG A 857 33.94 38.27 -13.89
CA ARG A 857 34.41 37.08 -14.58
C ARG A 857 33.21 36.20 -15.04
N GLU A 858 33.40 35.46 -16.12
CA GLU A 858 32.38 34.61 -16.74
C GLU A 858 32.36 33.21 -16.15
N LEU A 859 33.49 32.77 -15.56
CA LEU A 859 33.68 31.41 -15.08
C LEU A 859 33.93 31.36 -13.56
N PHE A 860 33.33 30.39 -12.88
CA PHE A 860 33.56 30.14 -11.48
C PHE A 860 33.68 28.63 -11.23
N LEU A 861 34.84 28.20 -10.73
CA LEU A 861 35.13 26.83 -10.34
C LEU A 861 34.84 26.64 -8.85
N LEU A 862 33.99 25.64 -8.54
CA LEU A 862 33.53 25.40 -7.19
C LEU A 862 33.67 23.94 -6.80
N SER A 863 34.23 23.66 -5.61
CA SER A 863 34.11 22.32 -5.07
C SER A 863 32.68 22.10 -4.58
N LEU A 864 32.09 20.91 -4.88
CA LEU A 864 30.71 20.58 -4.52
C LEU A 864 30.43 20.73 -3.01
N LYS A 865 31.39 20.42 -2.14
CA LYS A 865 31.25 20.60 -0.69
C LYS A 865 31.29 22.07 -0.25
N ALA A 866 32.11 22.90 -0.84
CA ALA A 866 32.26 24.30 -0.47
C ALA A 866 31.21 25.19 -1.17
N GLY A 867 30.91 24.92 -2.43
CA GLY A 867 29.91 25.64 -3.22
C GLY A 867 28.46 25.17 -2.99
N GLY A 868 28.29 23.97 -2.45
CA GLY A 868 26.97 23.39 -2.16
C GLY A 868 26.25 24.00 -0.95
N THR A 869 26.88 24.88 -0.19
CA THR A 869 26.28 25.47 1.01
C THR A 869 26.13 26.98 0.91
N GLY A 870 24.89 27.48 0.81
CA GLY A 870 24.50 28.85 1.13
C GLY A 870 24.90 29.99 0.19
N LEU A 871 25.69 29.78 -0.85
CA LEU A 871 26.12 30.83 -1.76
C LEU A 871 24.96 31.28 -2.67
N ASN A 872 24.89 32.59 -2.94
CA ASN A 872 23.94 33.17 -3.87
C ASN A 872 24.60 33.48 -5.20
N LEU A 873 24.41 32.66 -6.23
CA LEU A 873 25.10 32.76 -7.53
C LEU A 873 24.10 33.05 -8.67
N THR A 874 23.15 33.97 -8.44
CA THR A 874 22.13 34.36 -9.41
C THR A 874 22.69 35.01 -10.67
N GLY A 875 23.94 35.45 -10.65
CA GLY A 875 24.65 35.96 -11.81
C GLY A 875 24.98 34.90 -12.88
N ALA A 876 24.90 33.62 -12.58
CA ALA A 876 25.12 32.54 -13.55
C ALA A 876 23.81 32.14 -14.27
N ASP A 877 23.95 31.64 -15.50
CA ASP A 877 22.88 31.03 -16.30
C ASP A 877 23.15 29.54 -16.63
N THR A 878 24.38 29.09 -16.48
CA THR A 878 24.80 27.73 -16.83
C THR A 878 25.56 27.10 -15.66
N VAL A 879 25.19 25.86 -15.33
CA VAL A 879 25.83 25.04 -14.29
C VAL A 879 26.31 23.75 -14.92
N ILE A 880 27.59 23.46 -14.84
CA ILE A 880 28.20 22.22 -15.33
C ILE A 880 28.62 21.38 -14.13
N LEU A 881 28.01 20.20 -14.01
CA LEU A 881 28.39 19.17 -13.06
C LEU A 881 29.38 18.24 -13.75
N TYR A 882 30.69 18.41 -13.44
CA TYR A 882 31.77 17.66 -14.08
C TYR A 882 31.77 16.18 -13.69
N ASP A 883 31.40 15.86 -12.45
CA ASP A 883 31.27 14.51 -11.93
C ASP A 883 30.00 14.35 -11.12
N LEU A 884 29.40 13.16 -11.20
CA LEU A 884 28.15 12.83 -10.54
C LEU A 884 28.35 12.61 -9.03
N TRP A 885 27.34 12.95 -8.22
CA TRP A 885 27.31 12.67 -6.80
C TRP A 885 26.40 11.51 -6.45
N TRP A 886 26.73 10.78 -5.38
CA TRP A 886 25.89 9.65 -4.90
C TRP A 886 24.50 10.05 -4.47
N ASN A 887 24.36 11.25 -3.89
CA ASN A 887 23.10 11.80 -3.43
C ASN A 887 22.63 12.87 -4.43
N PRO A 888 21.55 12.63 -5.19
CA PRO A 888 21.02 13.58 -6.16
C PRO A 888 20.64 14.92 -5.52
N ALA A 889 20.28 14.93 -4.22
CA ALA A 889 19.96 16.16 -3.50
C ALA A 889 21.13 17.16 -3.45
N VAL A 890 22.39 16.69 -3.46
CA VAL A 890 23.57 17.56 -3.47
C VAL A 890 23.77 18.21 -4.83
N GLU A 891 23.49 17.49 -5.92
CA GLU A 891 23.51 18.04 -7.28
C GLU A 891 22.39 19.08 -7.47
N GLN A 892 21.20 18.77 -6.97
CA GLN A 892 20.06 19.67 -6.98
C GLN A 892 20.37 20.94 -6.19
N GLN A 893 21.03 20.83 -5.02
CA GLN A 893 21.48 21.97 -4.23
C GLN A 893 22.44 22.87 -5.03
N ALA A 894 23.35 22.32 -5.82
CA ALA A 894 24.26 23.11 -6.67
C ALA A 894 23.49 23.90 -7.74
N GLY A 895 22.52 23.28 -8.40
CA GLY A 895 21.63 23.97 -9.36
C GLY A 895 20.76 25.06 -8.73
N ASP A 896 20.27 24.80 -7.50
CA ASP A 896 19.42 25.73 -6.74
C ASP A 896 20.14 26.98 -6.23
N ARG A 897 21.49 27.03 -6.33
CA ARG A 897 22.28 28.25 -6.07
C ARG A 897 22.12 29.31 -7.17
N VAL A 898 21.79 28.86 -8.36
CA VAL A 898 21.54 29.69 -9.54
C VAL A 898 20.05 29.91 -9.74
N HIS A 899 19.25 28.85 -9.68
CA HIS A 899 17.81 28.90 -9.89
C HIS A 899 17.07 29.27 -8.60
N ARG A 900 17.06 30.56 -8.27
CA ARG A 900 16.45 31.12 -7.06
C ARG A 900 15.90 32.54 -7.31
N ILE A 901 15.25 33.12 -6.31
CA ILE A 901 14.72 34.48 -6.38
C ILE A 901 15.84 35.44 -6.81
N GLY A 902 15.57 36.28 -7.83
CA GLY A 902 16.52 37.19 -8.46
C GLY A 902 17.14 36.70 -9.75
N GLN A 903 16.92 35.43 -10.13
CA GLN A 903 17.34 34.93 -11.45
C GLN A 903 16.43 35.47 -12.56
N GLN A 904 17.06 36.01 -13.61
CA GLN A 904 16.36 36.62 -14.76
C GLN A 904 16.51 35.80 -16.04
N GLN A 905 17.49 34.87 -16.08
CA GLN A 905 17.80 34.07 -17.26
C GLN A 905 17.37 32.62 -17.08
N PRO A 906 16.99 31.90 -18.16
CA PRO A 906 16.83 30.45 -18.11
C PRO A 906 18.09 29.77 -17.60
N VAL A 907 17.94 28.83 -16.65
CA VAL A 907 19.09 28.14 -16.06
C VAL A 907 19.28 26.80 -16.75
N HIS A 908 20.47 26.58 -17.31
CA HIS A 908 20.86 25.33 -17.94
C HIS A 908 21.80 24.54 -17.03
N ILE A 909 21.39 23.33 -16.64
CA ILE A 909 22.20 22.41 -15.85
C ILE A 909 22.68 21.28 -16.75
N ILE A 910 23.99 21.17 -16.89
CA ILE A 910 24.66 20.18 -17.74
C ILE A 910 25.36 19.16 -16.86
N ARG A 911 25.06 17.86 -17.04
CA ARG A 911 25.78 16.75 -16.40
C ARG A 911 26.73 16.13 -17.42
N LEU A 912 28.02 16.05 -17.08
CA LEU A 912 29.01 15.34 -17.90
C LEU A 912 29.15 13.90 -17.42
N VAL A 913 29.02 12.94 -18.33
CA VAL A 913 29.00 11.50 -18.05
C VAL A 913 29.95 10.77 -18.97
N ALA A 914 30.75 9.88 -18.40
CA ALA A 914 31.59 8.98 -19.18
C ALA A 914 30.78 7.77 -19.64
N GLU A 915 30.57 7.62 -20.95
CA GLU A 915 29.73 6.61 -21.57
C GLU A 915 30.28 5.18 -21.34
N GLY A 916 29.40 4.22 -21.11
CA GLY A 916 29.78 2.81 -20.91
C GLY A 916 30.44 2.54 -19.56
N THR A 917 30.37 3.45 -18.59
CA THR A 917 31.05 3.33 -17.30
C THR A 917 30.07 3.17 -16.14
N LEU A 918 30.63 3.13 -14.94
CA LEU A 918 29.80 3.13 -13.70
C LEU A 918 28.95 4.40 -13.55
N GLU A 919 29.29 5.50 -14.26
CA GLU A 919 28.53 6.74 -14.17
C GLU A 919 27.13 6.61 -14.79
N ASP A 920 26.97 5.88 -15.88
CA ASP A 920 25.66 5.56 -16.46
C ASP A 920 24.77 4.79 -15.45
N LYS A 921 25.37 3.83 -14.75
CA LYS A 921 24.65 3.08 -13.72
C LYS A 921 24.31 3.93 -12.50
N MET A 922 25.14 4.92 -12.18
CA MET A 922 24.84 5.88 -11.11
C MET A 922 23.60 6.72 -11.45
N ILE A 923 23.43 7.15 -12.70
CA ILE A 923 22.23 7.88 -13.14
C ILE A 923 20.99 7.00 -12.96
N GLN A 924 21.02 5.77 -13.45
CA GLN A 924 19.90 4.85 -13.29
C GLN A 924 19.54 4.61 -11.81
N LEU A 925 20.53 4.50 -10.94
CA LEU A 925 20.31 4.39 -9.49
C LEU A 925 19.76 5.69 -8.87
N GLN A 926 20.20 6.85 -9.35
CA GLN A 926 19.68 8.15 -8.91
C GLN A 926 18.21 8.31 -9.32
N GLU A 927 17.84 7.97 -10.56
CA GLU A 927 16.46 8.02 -11.07
C GLU A 927 15.53 7.11 -10.28
N ARG A 928 15.96 5.86 -10.01
CA ARG A 928 15.21 4.94 -9.14
C ARG A 928 15.01 5.51 -7.74
N LYS A 929 16.02 6.16 -7.17
CA LYS A 929 15.93 6.78 -5.85
C LYS A 929 15.02 8.01 -5.86
N GLN A 930 15.02 8.81 -6.90
CA GLN A 930 14.11 9.95 -7.05
C GLN A 930 12.66 9.50 -7.18
N GLN A 931 12.39 8.46 -7.97
CA GLN A 931 11.08 7.84 -8.07
C GLN A 931 10.61 7.29 -6.71
N LEU A 932 11.48 6.57 -6.00
CA LEU A 932 11.18 6.07 -4.65
C LEU A 932 10.92 7.19 -3.64
N ILE A 933 11.61 8.32 -3.73
CA ILE A 933 11.39 9.49 -2.86
C ILE A 933 10.06 10.17 -3.18
N SER A 934 9.67 10.28 -4.45
CA SER A 934 8.35 10.78 -4.85
C SER A 934 7.25 9.82 -4.40
N ASP A 935 7.45 8.52 -4.56
CA ASP A 935 6.52 7.47 -4.13
C ASP A 935 6.41 7.36 -2.60
N ILE A 936 7.48 7.63 -1.84
CA ILE A 936 7.48 7.68 -0.36
C ILE A 936 6.63 8.84 0.17
N LEU A 937 6.52 9.92 -0.58
CA LEU A 937 5.60 11.01 -0.25
C LEU A 937 4.15 10.68 -0.65
N GLU A 938 3.94 9.69 -1.54
CA GLU A 938 2.63 9.30 -2.07
C GLU A 938 2.22 7.83 -1.83
N GLN A 939 3.13 6.84 -1.68
CA GLN A 939 2.78 5.39 -1.56
C GLN A 939 3.66 4.53 -0.62
N GLU A 940 3.17 3.33 -0.31
CA GLU A 940 3.40 2.44 0.85
C GLU A 940 4.71 1.63 0.99
N THR A 941 5.77 1.79 0.25
CA THR A 941 6.92 0.87 0.36
C THR A 941 8.25 1.54 0.72
N LEU A 942 8.87 1.05 1.83
CA LEU A 942 10.21 1.43 2.29
C LEU A 942 11.27 0.50 1.69
N SER A 943 12.17 1.06 0.89
CA SER A 943 13.49 0.47 0.72
C SER A 943 14.56 1.45 1.22
N SER A 944 15.54 0.92 1.95
CA SER A 944 16.63 1.67 2.55
C SER A 944 17.46 2.40 1.49
N SER A 945 17.59 3.71 1.62
CA SER A 945 18.33 4.57 0.68
C SER A 945 19.85 4.61 0.87
N THR A 946 20.39 3.83 1.78
CA THR A 946 21.83 3.53 1.78
C THR A 946 22.08 2.52 0.67
N LEU A 947 23.11 2.78 -0.19
CA LEU A 947 23.57 1.80 -1.17
C LEU A 947 23.66 0.43 -0.50
N SER A 948 22.80 -0.48 -0.90
CA SER A 948 22.81 -1.85 -0.43
C SER A 948 24.08 -2.54 -0.96
N GLU A 949 24.45 -3.66 -0.38
CA GLU A 949 25.58 -4.44 -0.92
C GLU A 949 25.27 -4.90 -2.36
N ASP A 950 23.99 -5.13 -2.66
CA ASP A 950 23.50 -5.48 -4.00
C ASP A 950 23.62 -4.31 -4.98
N ASP A 951 23.33 -3.07 -4.55
CA ASP A 951 23.55 -1.86 -5.38
C ASP A 951 25.03 -1.68 -5.73
N LEU A 952 25.92 -1.91 -4.75
CA LEU A 952 27.38 -1.83 -4.97
C LEU A 952 27.88 -2.94 -5.91
N LEU A 953 27.32 -4.13 -5.81
CA LEU A 953 27.63 -5.24 -6.71
C LEU A 953 27.08 -5.00 -8.12
N MET A 954 25.87 -4.45 -8.23
CA MET A 954 25.26 -4.06 -9.51
C MET A 954 26.10 -3.02 -10.26
N LEU A 955 26.68 -2.08 -9.56
CA LEU A 955 27.60 -1.09 -10.14
C LEU A 955 28.88 -1.72 -10.72
N LEU A 956 29.31 -2.85 -10.16
CA LEU A 956 30.51 -3.56 -10.60
C LEU A 956 30.23 -4.63 -11.69
N GLN A 957 28.97 -4.95 -12.02
CA GLN A 957 28.65 -5.91 -13.07
C GLN A 957 29.02 -5.37 -14.45
N HIS A 958 29.56 -6.23 -15.29
CA HIS A 958 29.96 -5.87 -16.67
C HIS A 958 28.69 -5.64 -17.53
N GLN A 959 28.52 -4.43 -18.09
CA GLN A 959 27.87 -4.32 -19.39
C GLN A 959 28.96 -4.58 -20.43
N SER A 960 28.73 -5.52 -21.33
CA SER A 960 29.61 -5.74 -22.46
C SER A 960 29.72 -4.40 -23.20
N LEU A 961 30.87 -3.73 -23.05
CA LEU A 961 31.28 -2.72 -24.00
C LEU A 961 31.40 -3.46 -25.33
N ALA A 962 30.39 -3.31 -26.16
CA ALA A 962 30.44 -3.87 -27.50
C ALA A 962 31.76 -3.45 -28.13
N GLU A 963 32.53 -4.43 -28.59
CA GLU A 963 33.69 -4.22 -29.45
C GLU A 963 33.17 -3.53 -30.70
N ASP A 964 33.40 -2.23 -30.84
CA ASP A 964 33.49 -1.54 -32.13
C ASP A 964 34.93 -1.12 -32.39
#